data_d518fa4f2cf69487202979014750c351
#
_entry.id   d518fa4f2cf69487202979014750c351
#
_cell.length_a   1.000
_cell.length_b   1.000
_cell.length_c   1.000
_cell.angle_alpha   90.00
_cell.angle_beta   90.00
_cell.angle_gamma   90.00
#
_symmetry.space_group_name_H-M   'P 1'
#
loop_
_entity.id
_entity.type
_entity.pdbx_description
1 polymer ?
#
loop_
_entity_poly.entity_id
_entity_poly.type
_entity_poly.pdbx_seq_one_letter_code
_entity_poly.pdbx_strand_id
1 'polypeptide(L)'
;MFGAFAKKLFGTANDRRLKSYAPRVQAINALEKELEGLSDDALRARTEDLKARVAKGESLDDVLVDAFATVREAGKRVLGQRHFDVQLIGGMVLHEGSIAEMKTGEGKTLVATLAVYLNALAGKGVHVVTVNDYLARRDSEWMGRIYRFLGLTVGVIVHGLDDQQRKAAYACDITYGTNNEYGFDYLRDNMKYDFAQMVQRGHAYAIVDEVDSILVDEARTPLIISGPLDDRSDLYQAVDKIIPALTPEHYDLDEKQRAVSLSEAGTERVEALLREHELLKSDDLYDAQNATLVHHLNQALRAHKLFTRDKDYIVRNGEVVIIDEFTGRMMPGRRYSEGLHQALEAKESVKIQPENQTLASITFQNYFRLYSKLAGMTGTASTEASEFAEIYALDVVEIPTNKPIARLDEDDEVYRTVEEKYAAIIHDIGEASAKGQPSLVGTTSIEKSELLAAQLKQAGFTQIDFADPKALEPLYTAARKGEPAKSFAVLNARFHEQEAFIVAQAGVPGAITIATNMAGRGTDIQLGGNADMRIGVELDGMEEGEARAAREAAIREEVAAFKQRALGAGGLYVMGTERHESRRIDNQLRGRSGRQGDPGRSKFFLSLQDDLMRIFGSDRMDGMLTKLGLEQGEAIVHPWINKAIEKAQSKVEARNFDIRKNILKYDNVMNDQRKVVFEQRREFMGEESVRDTIDEMRESVVDDVVARHIPADAYPEQWDVTGLDAEVRRLLNLDVPVIDWAKEEGIADEEMRERLQKAADESYQARVDKNSAQVMTYVEKQVLLQSLDQLWREHIVTLEHLRQVIGWRGMAQRDPLNEYKSEAFQLFEGLIGRLREQVTAQLMRVEVVYQRPPEPELPEMEAHHADPVTGEDEMAAGGTTGLGSPGAAGAAAGVGAIATENRDPTDPNTWGKVGRNEPCPCGSGKKFKHCHGVLA
;
A
#
# COMPACT_ATOMS: atom_id res chain seq x y z
N MET A 1 -35.09 -24.99 -3.72
CA MET A 1 -34.96 -26.34 -4.28
C MET A 1 -34.49 -26.34 -5.76
N PHE A 2 -35.07 -25.55 -6.66
CA PHE A 2 -34.63 -25.48 -8.08
C PHE A 2 -33.17 -25.08 -8.27
N GLY A 3 -32.67 -24.11 -7.50
CA GLY A 3 -31.28 -23.65 -7.59
C GLY A 3 -30.24 -24.71 -7.18
N ALA A 4 -30.56 -25.54 -6.18
CA ALA A 4 -29.68 -26.64 -5.74
C ALA A 4 -29.67 -27.82 -6.77
N PHE A 5 -30.77 -28.05 -7.45
CA PHE A 5 -30.87 -29.05 -8.50
C PHE A 5 -30.15 -28.61 -9.78
N ALA A 6 -30.26 -27.34 -10.16
CA ALA A 6 -29.52 -26.76 -11.27
C ALA A 6 -27.99 -26.76 -11.02
N LYS A 7 -27.54 -26.42 -9.81
CA LYS A 7 -26.12 -26.53 -9.43
C LYS A 7 -25.60 -27.98 -9.55
N LYS A 8 -26.41 -28.98 -9.23
CA LYS A 8 -26.02 -30.39 -9.28
C LYS A 8 -25.93 -30.91 -10.72
N LEU A 9 -26.71 -30.33 -11.65
CA LEU A 9 -26.76 -30.74 -13.06
C LEU A 9 -25.75 -29.98 -13.94
N PHE A 10 -25.56 -28.69 -13.72
CA PHE A 10 -24.77 -27.81 -14.58
C PHE A 10 -23.47 -27.34 -13.98
N GLY A 11 -23.17 -27.68 -12.71
CA GLY A 11 -22.03 -27.19 -11.97
C GLY A 11 -22.16 -25.70 -11.61
N THR A 12 -21.25 -25.21 -10.81
CA THR A 12 -21.10 -23.75 -10.49
C THR A 12 -20.45 -23.01 -11.67
N ALA A 13 -20.47 -21.67 -11.65
CA ALA A 13 -19.70 -20.86 -12.60
C ALA A 13 -18.20 -21.20 -12.53
N ASN A 14 -17.70 -21.43 -11.33
CA ASN A 14 -16.32 -21.85 -11.07
C ASN A 14 -16.02 -23.22 -11.72
N ASP A 15 -16.90 -24.23 -11.56
CA ASP A 15 -16.71 -25.56 -12.18
C ASP A 15 -16.65 -25.49 -13.71
N ARG A 16 -17.43 -24.61 -14.32
CA ARG A 16 -17.41 -24.42 -15.77
C ARG A 16 -16.12 -23.76 -16.23
N ARG A 17 -15.65 -22.76 -15.49
CA ARG A 17 -14.36 -22.09 -15.76
C ARG A 17 -13.20 -23.06 -15.62
N LEU A 18 -13.17 -23.88 -14.56
CA LEU A 18 -12.15 -24.92 -14.38
C LEU A 18 -12.16 -25.94 -15.54
N LYS A 19 -13.33 -26.36 -16.02
CA LYS A 19 -13.44 -27.27 -17.17
C LYS A 19 -12.89 -26.67 -18.45
N SER A 20 -12.96 -25.36 -18.65
CA SER A 20 -12.43 -24.71 -19.86
C SER A 20 -10.90 -24.77 -19.94
N TYR A 21 -10.19 -24.94 -18.83
CA TYR A 21 -8.73 -25.08 -18.82
C TYR A 21 -8.23 -26.49 -19.14
N ALA A 22 -9.09 -27.50 -19.00
CA ALA A 22 -8.71 -28.93 -19.18
C ALA A 22 -8.05 -29.23 -20.55
N PRO A 23 -8.50 -28.70 -21.71
CA PRO A 23 -7.82 -28.93 -22.98
C PRO A 23 -6.39 -28.40 -23.02
N ARG A 24 -6.15 -27.21 -22.43
CA ARG A 24 -4.82 -26.61 -22.37
C ARG A 24 -3.89 -27.43 -21.44
N VAL A 25 -4.40 -27.92 -20.31
CA VAL A 25 -3.66 -28.85 -19.42
C VAL A 25 -3.27 -30.11 -20.18
N GLN A 26 -4.18 -30.72 -20.93
CA GLN A 26 -3.88 -31.91 -21.74
C GLN A 26 -2.82 -31.63 -22.81
N ALA A 27 -2.88 -30.48 -23.47
CA ALA A 27 -1.88 -30.08 -24.45
C ALA A 27 -0.49 -29.91 -23.82
N ILE A 28 -0.40 -29.28 -22.65
CA ILE A 28 0.86 -29.14 -21.88
C ILE A 28 1.40 -30.51 -21.49
N ASN A 29 0.52 -31.43 -21.03
CA ASN A 29 0.93 -32.78 -20.66
C ASN A 29 1.45 -33.58 -21.88
N ALA A 30 0.89 -33.37 -23.07
CA ALA A 30 1.35 -34.02 -24.29
C ALA A 30 2.78 -33.64 -24.70
N LEU A 31 3.21 -32.40 -24.42
CA LEU A 31 4.56 -31.93 -24.72
C LEU A 31 5.65 -32.45 -23.73
N GLU A 32 5.26 -33.01 -22.59
CA GLU A 32 6.19 -33.35 -21.51
C GLU A 32 7.29 -34.30 -21.97
N LYS A 33 6.95 -35.35 -22.69
CA LYS A 33 7.92 -36.35 -23.20
C LYS A 33 8.91 -35.78 -24.22
N GLU A 34 8.46 -34.86 -25.05
CA GLU A 34 9.31 -34.18 -26.00
C GLU A 34 10.33 -33.31 -25.29
N LEU A 35 9.89 -32.54 -24.30
CA LEU A 35 10.74 -31.63 -23.56
C LEU A 35 11.75 -32.36 -22.65
N GLU A 36 11.37 -33.48 -22.07
CA GLU A 36 12.28 -34.32 -21.30
C GLU A 36 13.51 -34.80 -22.13
N GLY A 37 13.34 -34.98 -23.43
CA GLY A 37 14.41 -35.35 -24.36
C GLY A 37 15.34 -34.23 -24.79
N LEU A 38 15.03 -32.98 -24.50
CA LEU A 38 15.86 -31.85 -24.87
C LEU A 38 17.07 -31.68 -23.96
N SER A 39 18.19 -31.20 -24.52
CA SER A 39 19.29 -30.71 -23.70
C SER A 39 18.93 -29.40 -23.00
N ASP A 40 19.68 -29.03 -21.95
CA ASP A 40 19.46 -27.78 -21.22
C ASP A 40 19.59 -26.54 -22.11
N ASP A 41 20.54 -26.56 -23.05
CA ASP A 41 20.71 -25.47 -24.01
C ASP A 41 19.53 -25.39 -25.00
N ALA A 42 19.01 -26.55 -25.44
CA ALA A 42 17.84 -26.58 -26.30
C ALA A 42 16.58 -26.09 -25.58
N LEU A 43 16.44 -26.43 -24.29
CA LEU A 43 15.33 -25.95 -23.47
C LEU A 43 15.41 -24.42 -23.23
N ARG A 44 16.64 -23.91 -23.01
CA ARG A 44 16.88 -22.47 -22.87
C ARG A 44 16.61 -21.71 -24.19
N ALA A 45 17.00 -22.26 -25.32
CA ALA A 45 16.78 -21.66 -26.62
C ALA A 45 15.29 -21.46 -26.96
N ARG A 46 14.38 -22.26 -26.38
CA ARG A 46 12.93 -22.07 -26.51
C ARG A 46 12.45 -20.71 -26.02
N THR A 47 13.10 -20.14 -25.00
CA THR A 47 12.75 -18.79 -24.51
C THR A 47 12.96 -17.74 -25.56
N GLU A 48 14.07 -17.79 -26.29
CA GLU A 48 14.35 -16.84 -27.38
C GLU A 48 13.41 -17.04 -28.58
N ASP A 49 13.05 -18.31 -28.88
CA ASP A 49 12.04 -18.59 -29.90
C ASP A 49 10.67 -18.02 -29.51
N LEU A 50 10.23 -18.24 -28.26
CA LEU A 50 8.97 -17.73 -27.75
C LEU A 50 8.94 -16.19 -27.75
N LYS A 51 10.04 -15.52 -27.31
CA LYS A 51 10.18 -14.06 -27.41
C LYS A 51 10.08 -13.57 -28.85
N ALA A 52 10.72 -14.28 -29.80
CA ALA A 52 10.67 -13.93 -31.21
C ALA A 52 9.26 -14.08 -31.81
N ARG A 53 8.50 -15.09 -31.38
CA ARG A 53 7.10 -15.29 -31.80
C ARG A 53 6.20 -14.16 -31.27
N VAL A 54 6.34 -13.81 -29.99
CA VAL A 54 5.60 -12.68 -29.39
C VAL A 54 5.98 -11.35 -30.06
N ALA A 55 7.26 -11.12 -30.36
CA ALA A 55 7.71 -9.93 -31.07
C ALA A 55 7.15 -9.84 -32.52
N LYS A 56 6.84 -10.97 -33.15
CA LYS A 56 6.17 -11.05 -34.46
C LYS A 56 4.66 -10.85 -34.41
N GLY A 57 4.08 -10.70 -33.22
CA GLY A 57 2.67 -10.41 -33.04
C GLY A 57 1.80 -11.59 -32.59
N GLU A 58 2.38 -12.75 -32.25
CA GLU A 58 1.62 -13.81 -31.60
C GLU A 58 1.21 -13.36 -30.20
N SER A 59 -0.02 -13.65 -29.81
CA SER A 59 -0.51 -13.33 -28.47
C SER A 59 0.15 -14.22 -27.40
N LEU A 60 0.19 -13.73 -26.15
CA LEU A 60 0.67 -14.55 -25.03
C LEU A 60 -0.19 -15.80 -24.82
N ASP A 61 -1.48 -15.76 -25.19
CA ASP A 61 -2.38 -16.91 -25.14
C ASP A 61 -2.02 -18.00 -26.16
N ASP A 62 -1.52 -17.63 -27.34
CA ASP A 62 -1.11 -18.57 -28.39
C ASP A 62 0.15 -19.34 -27.99
N VAL A 63 1.06 -18.71 -27.26
CA VAL A 63 2.32 -19.33 -26.81
C VAL A 63 2.22 -19.94 -25.40
N LEU A 64 1.06 -19.82 -24.73
CA LEU A 64 0.87 -20.25 -23.34
C LEU A 64 1.24 -21.74 -23.12
N VAL A 65 0.76 -22.62 -24.00
CA VAL A 65 0.98 -24.07 -23.87
C VAL A 65 2.47 -24.40 -23.92
N ASP A 66 3.19 -23.83 -24.89
CA ASP A 66 4.63 -24.01 -25.05
C ASP A 66 5.42 -23.42 -23.87
N ALA A 67 5.04 -22.22 -23.42
CA ALA A 67 5.67 -21.54 -22.30
C ALA A 67 5.49 -22.32 -20.99
N PHE A 68 4.27 -22.76 -20.68
CA PHE A 68 4.00 -23.52 -19.45
C PHE A 68 4.68 -24.89 -19.44
N ALA A 69 4.72 -25.59 -20.58
CA ALA A 69 5.44 -26.83 -20.71
C ALA A 69 6.96 -26.63 -20.48
N THR A 70 7.52 -25.55 -21.01
CA THR A 70 8.94 -25.19 -20.83
C THR A 70 9.27 -24.89 -19.37
N VAL A 71 8.45 -24.08 -18.67
CA VAL A 71 8.66 -23.79 -17.23
C VAL A 71 8.50 -25.03 -16.37
N ARG A 72 7.53 -25.89 -16.68
CA ARG A 72 7.29 -27.15 -15.95
C ARG A 72 8.51 -28.07 -16.00
N GLU A 73 9.11 -28.22 -17.18
CA GLU A 73 10.31 -29.04 -17.36
C GLU A 73 11.52 -28.37 -16.68
N ALA A 74 11.68 -27.06 -16.80
CA ALA A 74 12.73 -26.33 -16.09
C ALA A 74 12.60 -26.46 -14.57
N GLY A 75 11.38 -26.36 -14.02
CA GLY A 75 11.11 -26.56 -12.59
C GLY A 75 11.49 -27.96 -12.10
N LYS A 76 11.20 -28.97 -12.92
CA LYS A 76 11.59 -30.35 -12.66
C LYS A 76 13.10 -30.52 -12.62
N ARG A 77 13.85 -29.96 -13.59
CA ARG A 77 15.31 -30.08 -13.67
C ARG A 77 16.03 -29.28 -12.58
N VAL A 78 15.59 -28.03 -12.35
CA VAL A 78 16.33 -27.08 -11.51
C VAL A 78 16.00 -27.25 -10.03
N LEU A 79 14.72 -27.49 -9.70
CA LEU A 79 14.21 -27.57 -8.33
C LEU A 79 13.81 -28.97 -7.92
N GLY A 80 13.76 -29.94 -8.84
CA GLY A 80 13.17 -31.27 -8.59
C GLY A 80 11.63 -31.20 -8.41
N GLN A 81 10.99 -30.09 -8.78
CA GLN A 81 9.58 -29.86 -8.56
C GLN A 81 8.83 -29.76 -9.90
N ARG A 82 8.02 -30.77 -10.18
CA ARG A 82 7.12 -30.79 -11.34
C ARG A 82 5.79 -30.16 -10.96
N HIS A 83 5.32 -29.18 -11.71
CA HIS A 83 3.99 -28.59 -11.51
C HIS A 83 2.88 -29.63 -11.70
N PHE A 84 1.94 -29.66 -10.76
CA PHE A 84 0.73 -30.48 -10.85
C PHE A 84 -0.28 -29.86 -11.81
N ASP A 85 -1.23 -30.65 -12.31
CA ASP A 85 -2.24 -30.16 -13.25
C ASP A 85 -3.10 -29.02 -12.65
N VAL A 86 -3.45 -29.10 -11.36
CA VAL A 86 -4.14 -28.01 -10.65
C VAL A 86 -3.29 -26.74 -10.55
N GLN A 87 -1.97 -26.86 -10.49
CA GLN A 87 -1.06 -25.73 -10.50
C GLN A 87 -0.95 -25.09 -11.88
N LEU A 88 -1.03 -25.86 -12.96
CA LEU A 88 -1.14 -25.30 -14.33
C LEU A 88 -2.42 -24.46 -14.48
N ILE A 89 -3.54 -24.91 -13.91
CA ILE A 89 -4.78 -24.15 -13.88
C ILE A 89 -4.57 -22.84 -13.12
N GLY A 90 -3.91 -22.88 -11.95
CA GLY A 90 -3.56 -21.69 -11.18
C GLY A 90 -2.74 -20.67 -11.99
N GLY A 91 -1.74 -21.15 -12.72
CA GLY A 91 -0.95 -20.31 -13.61
C GLY A 91 -1.78 -19.65 -14.73
N MET A 92 -2.75 -20.37 -15.31
CA MET A 92 -3.66 -19.82 -16.33
C MET A 92 -4.58 -18.74 -15.75
N VAL A 93 -5.13 -18.97 -14.56
CA VAL A 93 -5.95 -17.98 -13.84
C VAL A 93 -5.16 -16.70 -13.56
N LEU A 94 -3.90 -16.81 -13.11
CA LEU A 94 -3.03 -15.67 -12.91
C LEU A 94 -2.72 -14.95 -14.22
N HIS A 95 -2.49 -15.68 -15.30
CA HIS A 95 -2.25 -15.06 -16.61
C HIS A 95 -3.47 -14.29 -17.13
N GLU A 96 -4.68 -14.76 -16.87
CA GLU A 96 -5.93 -14.08 -17.25
C GLU A 96 -6.21 -12.80 -16.41
N GLY A 97 -5.38 -12.46 -15.42
CA GLY A 97 -5.62 -11.30 -14.55
C GLY A 97 -6.72 -11.54 -13.53
N SER A 98 -6.74 -12.71 -12.93
CA SER A 98 -7.71 -13.11 -11.89
C SER A 98 -6.97 -13.56 -10.62
N ILE A 99 -7.71 -13.72 -9.52
CA ILE A 99 -7.18 -14.25 -8.27
C ILE A 99 -7.28 -15.78 -8.28
N ALA A 100 -6.14 -16.44 -8.16
CA ALA A 100 -6.07 -17.88 -7.95
C ALA A 100 -6.21 -18.20 -6.46
N GLU A 101 -7.40 -18.62 -6.01
CA GLU A 101 -7.56 -19.13 -4.65
C GLU A 101 -7.10 -20.58 -4.60
N MET A 102 -5.90 -20.77 -4.04
CA MET A 102 -5.33 -22.08 -3.80
C MET A 102 -5.06 -22.26 -2.31
N LYS A 103 -5.53 -23.34 -1.73
CA LYS A 103 -5.37 -23.58 -0.29
C LYS A 103 -3.90 -23.51 0.10
N THR A 104 -3.65 -23.12 1.34
CA THR A 104 -2.28 -23.00 1.86
C THR A 104 -1.57 -24.35 1.75
N GLY A 105 -0.30 -24.35 1.30
CA GLY A 105 0.46 -25.58 1.06
C GLY A 105 0.30 -26.20 -0.34
N GLU A 106 -0.50 -25.60 -1.24
CA GLU A 106 -0.64 -26.06 -2.63
C GLU A 106 0.46 -25.52 -3.59
N GLY A 107 1.48 -24.86 -3.06
CA GLY A 107 2.65 -24.42 -3.83
C GLY A 107 2.41 -23.18 -4.69
N LYS A 108 1.65 -22.19 -4.19
CA LYS A 108 1.38 -20.91 -4.89
C LYS A 108 2.62 -20.23 -5.46
N THR A 109 3.71 -20.19 -4.71
CA THR A 109 4.99 -19.60 -5.15
C THR A 109 5.51 -20.25 -6.44
N LEU A 110 5.41 -21.58 -6.54
CA LEU A 110 5.78 -22.32 -7.76
C LEU A 110 4.79 -22.05 -8.91
N VAL A 111 3.50 -21.96 -8.60
CA VAL A 111 2.44 -21.66 -9.59
C VAL A 111 2.68 -20.30 -10.26
N ALA A 112 3.09 -19.30 -9.50
CA ALA A 112 3.37 -17.97 -10.03
C ALA A 112 4.42 -18.01 -11.16
N THR A 113 5.38 -18.93 -11.11
CA THR A 113 6.45 -19.05 -12.12
C THR A 113 5.92 -19.20 -13.55
N LEU A 114 4.79 -19.88 -13.71
CA LEU A 114 4.14 -20.11 -15.00
C LEU A 114 3.69 -18.80 -15.66
N ALA A 115 2.89 -18.04 -14.92
CA ALA A 115 2.36 -16.76 -15.41
C ALA A 115 3.43 -15.68 -15.49
N VAL A 116 4.38 -15.65 -14.55
CA VAL A 116 5.53 -14.72 -14.55
C VAL A 116 6.36 -14.91 -15.80
N TYR A 117 6.80 -16.14 -16.07
CA TYR A 117 7.59 -16.45 -17.26
C TYR A 117 6.87 -16.05 -18.56
N LEU A 118 5.62 -16.48 -18.71
CA LEU A 118 4.83 -16.17 -19.91
C LEU A 118 4.72 -14.65 -20.16
N ASN A 119 4.41 -13.88 -19.12
CA ASN A 119 4.26 -12.42 -19.27
C ASN A 119 5.61 -11.69 -19.42
N ALA A 120 6.70 -12.26 -18.90
CA ALA A 120 8.05 -11.72 -19.08
C ALA A 120 8.52 -11.79 -20.55
N LEU A 121 8.02 -12.74 -21.36
CA LEU A 121 8.34 -12.85 -22.78
C LEU A 121 7.99 -11.58 -23.58
N ALA A 122 7.04 -10.77 -23.10
CA ALA A 122 6.67 -9.50 -23.70
C ALA A 122 7.72 -8.38 -23.50
N GLY A 123 8.73 -8.56 -22.67
CA GLY A 123 9.81 -7.60 -22.42
C GLY A 123 9.41 -6.32 -21.68
N LYS A 124 8.17 -6.24 -21.17
CA LYS A 124 7.62 -5.05 -20.49
C LYS A 124 7.91 -5.01 -18.99
N GLY A 125 8.53 -6.04 -18.43
CA GLY A 125 8.74 -6.23 -17.00
C GLY A 125 7.52 -6.83 -16.29
N VAL A 126 7.80 -7.74 -15.37
CA VAL A 126 6.78 -8.39 -14.51
C VAL A 126 7.14 -8.13 -13.07
N HIS A 127 6.19 -7.65 -12.29
CA HIS A 127 6.36 -7.42 -10.86
C HIS A 127 5.71 -8.56 -10.06
N VAL A 128 6.45 -9.12 -9.11
CA VAL A 128 5.94 -10.09 -8.14
C VAL A 128 5.96 -9.42 -6.78
N VAL A 129 4.77 -9.18 -6.24
CA VAL A 129 4.59 -8.39 -5.02
C VAL A 129 4.42 -9.34 -3.84
N THR A 130 5.21 -9.12 -2.79
CA THR A 130 5.18 -9.87 -1.54
C THR A 130 4.87 -8.97 -0.35
N VAL A 131 4.51 -9.54 0.79
CA VAL A 131 4.16 -8.78 2.00
C VAL A 131 5.38 -8.29 2.79
N ASN A 132 6.57 -8.86 2.59
CA ASN A 132 7.78 -8.44 3.30
C ASN A 132 9.06 -8.75 2.52
N ASP A 133 10.17 -8.14 2.96
CA ASP A 133 11.48 -8.24 2.32
C ASP A 133 12.06 -9.67 2.38
N TYR A 134 11.78 -10.40 3.46
CA TYR A 134 12.24 -11.78 3.59
C TYR A 134 11.67 -12.67 2.47
N LEU A 135 10.37 -12.58 2.22
CA LEU A 135 9.71 -13.33 1.15
C LEU A 135 10.19 -12.87 -0.22
N ALA A 136 10.35 -11.55 -0.42
CA ALA A 136 10.86 -11.02 -1.68
C ALA A 136 12.26 -11.59 -2.01
N ARG A 137 13.17 -11.62 -1.06
CA ARG A 137 14.52 -12.21 -1.23
C ARG A 137 14.45 -13.71 -1.42
N ARG A 138 13.77 -14.44 -0.51
CA ARG A 138 13.66 -15.90 -0.56
C ARG A 138 13.09 -16.39 -1.90
N ASP A 139 11.97 -15.80 -2.31
CA ASP A 139 11.25 -16.27 -3.49
C ASP A 139 11.97 -15.87 -4.79
N SER A 140 12.61 -14.70 -4.83
CA SER A 140 13.43 -14.30 -5.97
C SER A 140 14.68 -15.19 -6.13
N GLU A 141 15.28 -15.64 -5.04
CA GLU A 141 16.40 -16.57 -5.09
C GLU A 141 15.97 -17.99 -5.48
N TRP A 142 14.91 -18.46 -4.86
CA TRP A 142 14.44 -19.84 -5.07
C TRP A 142 13.80 -20.03 -6.45
N MET A 143 12.79 -19.23 -6.80
CA MET A 143 12.13 -19.30 -8.11
C MET A 143 13.00 -18.68 -9.22
N GLY A 144 13.85 -17.74 -8.88
CA GLY A 144 14.84 -17.15 -9.79
C GLY A 144 15.79 -18.15 -10.43
N ARG A 145 16.00 -19.31 -9.81
CA ARG A 145 16.77 -20.41 -10.43
C ARG A 145 16.11 -20.90 -11.73
N ILE A 146 14.78 -21.02 -11.76
CA ILE A 146 14.03 -21.41 -12.97
C ILE A 146 14.19 -20.34 -14.04
N TYR A 147 13.98 -19.08 -13.69
CA TYR A 147 14.02 -17.99 -14.66
C TYR A 147 15.40 -17.79 -15.24
N ARG A 148 16.46 -17.79 -14.40
CA ARG A 148 17.86 -17.68 -14.86
C ARG A 148 18.29 -18.87 -15.71
N PHE A 149 17.83 -20.08 -15.36
CA PHE A 149 18.06 -21.27 -16.20
C PHE A 149 17.45 -21.09 -17.60
N LEU A 150 16.29 -20.47 -17.69
CA LEU A 150 15.60 -20.17 -18.96
C LEU A 150 16.10 -18.88 -19.63
N GLY A 151 17.11 -18.19 -19.10
CA GLY A 151 17.74 -17.02 -19.72
C GLY A 151 17.07 -15.70 -19.41
N LEU A 152 16.16 -15.63 -18.40
CA LEU A 152 15.55 -14.38 -17.93
C LEU A 152 16.32 -13.76 -16.76
N THR A 153 16.29 -12.45 -16.67
CA THR A 153 16.91 -11.68 -15.57
C THR A 153 15.92 -11.46 -14.43
N VAL A 154 16.45 -11.50 -13.19
CA VAL A 154 15.64 -11.35 -11.96
C VAL A 154 16.27 -10.31 -11.05
N GLY A 155 15.50 -9.28 -10.70
CA GLY A 155 15.83 -8.26 -9.73
C GLY A 155 14.97 -8.37 -8.46
N VAL A 156 15.43 -7.71 -7.41
CA VAL A 156 14.74 -7.67 -6.11
C VAL A 156 14.74 -6.23 -5.59
N ILE A 157 13.58 -5.76 -5.14
CA ILE A 157 13.39 -4.46 -4.48
C ILE A 157 13.04 -4.71 -3.03
N VAL A 158 13.90 -4.22 -2.15
CA VAL A 158 13.78 -4.34 -0.70
C VAL A 158 14.26 -3.05 -0.06
N HIS A 159 14.00 -2.89 1.22
CA HIS A 159 14.44 -1.73 1.99
C HIS A 159 15.97 -1.56 1.94
N GLY A 160 16.43 -0.30 1.93
CA GLY A 160 17.86 0.06 1.99
C GLY A 160 18.61 0.05 0.66
N LEU A 161 17.96 -0.20 -0.48
CA LEU A 161 18.59 -0.09 -1.81
C LEU A 161 18.70 1.37 -2.24
N ASP A 162 19.81 1.72 -2.88
CA ASP A 162 19.99 2.99 -3.56
C ASP A 162 19.27 3.06 -4.93
N ASP A 163 19.16 4.26 -5.50
CA ASP A 163 18.45 4.47 -6.76
C ASP A 163 19.07 3.71 -7.94
N GLN A 164 20.39 3.50 -7.96
CA GLN A 164 21.06 2.75 -9.03
C GLN A 164 20.73 1.26 -8.93
N GLN A 165 20.76 0.71 -7.72
CA GLN A 165 20.39 -0.67 -7.46
C GLN A 165 18.92 -0.92 -7.80
N ARG A 166 18.02 0.02 -7.40
CA ARG A 166 16.58 -0.03 -7.75
C ARG A 166 16.38 -0.01 -9.25
N LYS A 167 17.03 0.91 -9.94
CA LYS A 167 16.93 1.03 -11.39
C LYS A 167 17.42 -0.24 -12.12
N ALA A 168 18.53 -0.82 -11.65
CA ALA A 168 19.02 -2.09 -12.17
C ALA A 168 18.04 -3.24 -11.92
N ALA A 169 17.40 -3.31 -10.75
CA ALA A 169 16.42 -4.32 -10.41
C ALA A 169 15.13 -4.18 -11.26
N TYR A 170 14.62 -2.96 -11.45
CA TYR A 170 13.48 -2.72 -12.35
C TYR A 170 13.81 -2.94 -13.83
N ALA A 171 15.07 -2.85 -14.23
CA ALA A 171 15.50 -3.16 -15.59
C ALA A 171 15.45 -4.65 -15.93
N CYS A 172 15.39 -5.54 -14.94
CA CYS A 172 15.26 -6.99 -15.13
C CYS A 172 13.91 -7.37 -15.77
N ASP A 173 13.84 -8.55 -16.37
CA ASP A 173 12.60 -9.11 -16.94
C ASP A 173 11.54 -9.33 -15.86
N ILE A 174 12.00 -9.72 -14.66
CA ILE A 174 11.17 -10.05 -13.49
C ILE A 174 11.73 -9.31 -12.28
N THR A 175 10.86 -8.61 -11.56
CA THR A 175 11.24 -7.89 -10.33
C THR A 175 10.37 -8.38 -9.18
N TYR A 176 10.98 -8.90 -8.12
CA TYR A 176 10.34 -9.19 -6.86
C TYR A 176 10.47 -7.99 -5.94
N GLY A 177 9.47 -7.72 -5.11
CA GLY A 177 9.55 -6.64 -4.13
C GLY A 177 8.36 -6.60 -3.20
N THR A 178 8.44 -5.78 -2.16
CA THR A 178 7.32 -5.57 -1.24
C THR A 178 6.33 -4.57 -1.80
N ASN A 179 5.08 -4.71 -1.40
CA ASN A 179 4.00 -3.78 -1.74
C ASN A 179 4.37 -2.33 -1.39
N ASN A 180 4.95 -2.11 -0.20
CA ASN A 180 5.37 -0.80 0.30
C ASN A 180 6.45 -0.18 -0.60
N GLU A 181 7.52 -0.92 -0.89
CA GLU A 181 8.63 -0.40 -1.69
C GLU A 181 8.20 -0.05 -3.12
N TYR A 182 7.35 -0.86 -3.75
CA TYR A 182 6.80 -0.54 -5.07
C TYR A 182 6.00 0.77 -5.07
N GLY A 183 5.16 0.96 -4.05
CA GLY A 183 4.36 2.17 -3.91
C GLY A 183 5.20 3.40 -3.57
N PHE A 184 6.20 3.27 -2.69
CA PHE A 184 7.13 4.35 -2.38
C PHE A 184 8.01 4.72 -3.57
N ASP A 185 8.49 3.75 -4.34
CA ASP A 185 9.25 4.04 -5.56
C ASP A 185 8.42 4.80 -6.59
N TYR A 186 7.13 4.45 -6.73
CA TYR A 186 6.21 5.21 -7.58
C TYR A 186 6.07 6.66 -7.10
N LEU A 187 5.92 6.89 -5.80
CA LEU A 187 5.82 8.24 -5.25
C LEU A 187 7.14 9.01 -5.44
N ARG A 188 8.29 8.37 -5.13
CA ARG A 188 9.63 8.98 -5.31
C ARG A 188 9.90 9.35 -6.77
N ASP A 189 9.57 8.47 -7.72
CA ASP A 189 9.73 8.73 -9.15
C ASP A 189 8.94 9.95 -9.60
N ASN A 190 7.73 10.14 -9.09
CA ASN A 190 6.91 11.29 -9.42
C ASN A 190 7.32 12.59 -8.70
N MET A 191 8.36 12.56 -7.86
CA MET A 191 8.99 13.73 -7.24
C MET A 191 10.35 14.08 -7.86
N LYS A 192 10.90 13.23 -8.77
CA LYS A 192 12.17 13.49 -9.47
C LYS A 192 12.02 14.62 -10.51
N TYR A 193 13.09 15.36 -10.76
CA TYR A 193 13.11 16.46 -11.72
C TYR A 193 13.68 16.08 -13.11
N ASP A 194 14.28 14.89 -13.21
CA ASP A 194 14.80 14.36 -14.46
C ASP A 194 14.25 12.95 -14.71
N PHE A 195 13.73 12.74 -15.91
CA PHE A 195 13.21 11.45 -16.34
C PHE A 195 14.24 10.32 -16.24
N ALA A 196 15.53 10.65 -16.46
CA ALA A 196 16.63 9.70 -16.35
C ALA A 196 16.87 9.20 -14.92
N GLN A 197 16.40 9.94 -13.89
CA GLN A 197 16.53 9.57 -12.48
C GLN A 197 15.40 8.64 -12.02
N MET A 198 14.32 8.50 -12.78
CA MET A 198 13.24 7.58 -12.45
C MET A 198 13.73 6.14 -12.49
N VAL A 199 13.26 5.33 -11.53
CA VAL A 199 13.70 3.93 -11.38
C VAL A 199 12.73 2.95 -11.99
N GLN A 200 11.41 3.20 -11.94
CA GLN A 200 10.39 2.32 -12.48
C GLN A 200 10.21 2.49 -14.00
N ARG A 201 10.02 1.36 -14.71
CA ARG A 201 9.79 1.37 -16.17
C ARG A 201 8.32 1.49 -16.58
N GLY A 202 7.40 1.21 -15.66
CA GLY A 202 5.96 1.19 -15.91
C GLY A 202 5.26 0.02 -15.21
N HIS A 203 3.95 -0.08 -15.38
CA HIS A 203 3.05 -0.99 -14.65
C HIS A 203 2.34 -1.93 -15.64
N ALA A 204 3.10 -2.86 -16.29
CA ALA A 204 2.53 -3.76 -17.30
C ALA A 204 1.75 -4.91 -16.66
N TYR A 205 2.39 -5.71 -15.79
CA TYR A 205 1.78 -6.85 -15.13
C TYR A 205 2.31 -7.02 -13.73
N ALA A 206 1.41 -7.27 -12.77
CA ALA A 206 1.78 -7.66 -11.42
C ALA A 206 1.03 -8.89 -10.95
N ILE A 207 1.73 -9.75 -10.20
CA ILE A 207 1.14 -10.81 -9.39
C ILE A 207 1.34 -10.43 -7.93
N VAL A 208 0.23 -10.36 -7.19
CA VAL A 208 0.25 -10.06 -5.74
C VAL A 208 0.11 -11.36 -4.97
N ASP A 209 1.18 -11.75 -4.25
CA ASP A 209 1.10 -12.89 -3.34
C ASP A 209 0.42 -12.47 -2.03
N GLU A 210 -0.35 -13.37 -1.45
CA GLU A 210 -1.21 -13.09 -0.29
C GLU A 210 -2.08 -11.84 -0.55
N VAL A 211 -2.75 -11.84 -1.71
CA VAL A 211 -3.50 -10.68 -2.23
C VAL A 211 -4.55 -10.13 -1.27
N ASP A 212 -5.10 -10.96 -0.43
CA ASP A 212 -6.07 -10.58 0.60
C ASP A 212 -5.43 -9.79 1.76
N SER A 213 -4.16 -10.02 2.08
CA SER A 213 -3.42 -9.16 3.02
C SER A 213 -3.19 -7.79 2.43
N ILE A 214 -2.57 -7.75 1.26
CA ILE A 214 -2.10 -6.50 0.66
C ILE A 214 -3.27 -5.63 0.21
N LEU A 215 -4.27 -6.21 -0.47
CA LEU A 215 -5.36 -5.45 -1.07
C LEU A 215 -6.59 -5.24 -0.16
N VAL A 216 -6.64 -5.91 0.99
CA VAL A 216 -7.75 -5.75 1.95
C VAL A 216 -7.26 -5.27 3.31
N ASP A 217 -6.34 -6.00 3.97
CA ASP A 217 -5.91 -5.66 5.33
C ASP A 217 -5.05 -4.41 5.37
N GLU A 218 -3.97 -4.37 4.60
CA GLU A 218 -3.03 -3.24 4.53
C GLU A 218 -3.61 -2.06 3.75
N ALA A 219 -4.61 -2.30 2.91
CA ALA A 219 -5.26 -1.25 2.12
C ALA A 219 -6.21 -0.33 2.91
N ARG A 220 -6.11 -0.31 4.24
CA ARG A 220 -6.83 0.61 5.14
C ARG A 220 -6.13 1.96 5.29
N THR A 221 -4.82 1.98 5.14
CA THR A 221 -3.99 3.19 5.27
C THR A 221 -3.26 3.47 3.96
N PRO A 222 -3.09 4.75 3.58
CA PRO A 222 -2.31 5.12 2.41
C PRO A 222 -0.80 5.00 2.69
N LEU A 223 -0.03 4.89 1.62
CA LEU A 223 1.41 5.14 1.63
C LEU A 223 1.62 6.65 1.61
N ILE A 224 2.45 7.18 2.50
CA ILE A 224 2.70 8.61 2.66
C ILE A 224 4.21 8.84 2.65
N ILE A 225 4.66 9.81 1.85
CA ILE A 225 5.98 10.41 1.98
C ILE A 225 5.79 11.78 2.60
N SER A 226 6.44 12.01 3.74
CA SER A 226 6.43 13.28 4.43
C SER A 226 7.82 13.92 4.46
N GLY A 227 7.87 15.21 4.68
CA GLY A 227 9.09 15.97 4.86
C GLY A 227 8.84 17.18 5.77
N PRO A 228 9.89 17.76 6.33
CA PRO A 228 9.77 18.90 7.22
C PRO A 228 9.17 20.10 6.48
N LEU A 229 8.26 20.78 7.15
CA LEU A 229 7.68 22.05 6.70
C LEU A 229 8.57 23.20 7.15
N ASP A 230 8.53 24.30 6.40
CA ASP A 230 9.08 25.55 6.88
C ASP A 230 8.41 25.95 8.20
N ASP A 231 9.21 26.46 9.13
CA ASP A 231 8.83 26.73 10.51
C ASP A 231 7.57 27.61 10.62
N ARG A 232 6.43 27.03 10.99
CA ARG A 232 5.16 27.72 11.29
C ARG A 232 4.89 27.76 12.80
N SER A 233 5.92 27.63 13.61
CA SER A 233 5.84 27.66 15.09
C SER A 233 5.11 28.89 15.60
N ASP A 234 5.23 30.03 14.90
CA ASP A 234 4.61 31.30 15.28
C ASP A 234 3.08 31.21 15.27
N LEU A 235 2.46 30.48 14.31
CA LEU A 235 1.01 30.33 14.22
C LEU A 235 0.47 29.46 15.37
N TYR A 236 1.18 28.38 15.73
CA TYR A 236 0.80 27.55 16.88
C TYR A 236 0.84 28.35 18.19
N GLN A 237 1.89 29.15 18.38
CA GLN A 237 2.02 30.01 19.56
C GLN A 237 0.96 31.12 19.60
N ALA A 238 0.62 31.70 18.44
CA ALA A 238 -0.40 32.74 18.35
C ALA A 238 -1.78 32.20 18.71
N VAL A 239 -2.16 31.04 18.17
CA VAL A 239 -3.45 30.40 18.42
C VAL A 239 -3.52 29.87 19.86
N ASP A 240 -2.44 29.30 20.39
CA ASP A 240 -2.40 28.81 21.78
C ASP A 240 -2.77 29.89 22.81
N LYS A 241 -2.34 31.13 22.59
CA LYS A 241 -2.65 32.27 23.48
C LYS A 241 -4.15 32.61 23.54
N ILE A 242 -4.92 32.25 22.53
CA ILE A 242 -6.36 32.52 22.45
C ILE A 242 -7.17 31.54 23.29
N ILE A 243 -6.76 30.26 23.37
CA ILE A 243 -7.54 29.20 24.00
C ILE A 243 -7.81 29.41 25.49
N PRO A 244 -6.87 29.94 26.31
CA PRO A 244 -7.13 30.21 27.73
C PRO A 244 -8.22 31.25 27.99
N ALA A 245 -8.55 32.09 26.99
CA ALA A 245 -9.62 33.11 27.08
C ALA A 245 -11.03 32.51 26.85
N LEU A 246 -11.13 31.21 26.53
CA LEU A 246 -12.39 30.51 26.30
C LEU A 246 -12.91 29.88 27.60
N THR A 247 -14.12 30.25 27.98
CA THR A 247 -14.84 29.70 29.14
C THR A 247 -15.69 28.48 28.74
N PRO A 248 -16.20 27.66 29.68
CA PRO A 248 -16.98 26.45 29.37
C PRO A 248 -18.22 26.65 28.49
N GLU A 249 -18.76 27.84 28.41
CA GLU A 249 -19.89 28.19 27.54
C GLU A 249 -19.49 28.38 26.05
N HIS A 250 -18.18 28.48 25.78
CA HIS A 250 -17.64 28.70 24.43
C HIS A 250 -17.30 27.40 23.71
N TYR A 251 -17.42 26.23 24.34
CA TYR A 251 -17.13 24.95 23.69
C TYR A 251 -17.98 23.82 24.27
N ASP A 252 -18.29 22.84 23.43
CA ASP A 252 -18.96 21.59 23.78
C ASP A 252 -17.94 20.48 23.92
N LEU A 253 -17.92 19.81 25.09
CA LEU A 253 -17.00 18.72 25.39
C LEU A 253 -17.74 17.40 25.50
N ASP A 254 -17.43 16.44 24.62
CA ASP A 254 -17.91 15.05 24.72
C ASP A 254 -16.75 14.14 25.18
N GLU A 255 -16.74 13.85 26.49
CA GLU A 255 -15.73 12.98 27.09
C GLU A 255 -15.79 11.53 26.58
N LYS A 256 -16.98 11.05 26.15
CA LYS A 256 -17.17 9.67 25.67
C LYS A 256 -16.61 9.47 24.28
N GLN A 257 -16.77 10.48 23.44
CA GLN A 257 -16.24 10.45 22.07
C GLN A 257 -14.85 11.09 21.97
N ARG A 258 -14.31 11.62 23.08
CA ARG A 258 -13.07 12.42 23.12
C ARG A 258 -13.06 13.51 22.05
N ALA A 259 -14.18 14.22 21.94
CA ALA A 259 -14.35 15.30 20.99
C ALA A 259 -14.61 16.62 21.72
N VAL A 260 -14.12 17.71 21.15
CA VAL A 260 -14.40 19.08 21.59
C VAL A 260 -14.66 19.94 20.35
N SER A 261 -15.68 20.76 20.41
CA SER A 261 -16.04 21.70 19.35
C SER A 261 -16.41 23.06 19.94
N LEU A 262 -16.27 24.13 19.14
CA LEU A 262 -16.74 25.44 19.55
C LEU A 262 -18.27 25.46 19.55
N SER A 263 -18.85 26.13 20.54
CA SER A 263 -20.28 26.54 20.51
C SER A 263 -20.47 27.76 19.61
N GLU A 264 -21.71 28.14 19.32
CA GLU A 264 -22.02 29.36 18.57
C GLU A 264 -21.39 30.59 19.24
N ALA A 265 -21.57 30.75 20.55
CA ALA A 265 -20.94 31.81 21.34
C ALA A 265 -19.39 31.73 21.32
N GLY A 266 -18.86 30.50 21.27
CA GLY A 266 -17.43 30.25 21.14
C GLY A 266 -16.86 30.72 19.80
N THR A 267 -17.57 30.46 18.73
CA THR A 267 -17.18 30.90 17.39
C THR A 267 -17.10 32.42 17.30
N GLU A 268 -18.16 33.15 17.76
CA GLU A 268 -18.15 34.61 17.80
C GLU A 268 -17.00 35.16 18.66
N ARG A 269 -16.76 34.55 19.81
CA ARG A 269 -15.67 34.98 20.70
C ARG A 269 -14.27 34.77 20.08
N VAL A 270 -14.06 33.61 19.43
CA VAL A 270 -12.81 33.31 18.74
C VAL A 270 -12.58 34.25 17.57
N GLU A 271 -13.59 34.52 16.74
CA GLU A 271 -13.47 35.46 15.63
C GLU A 271 -13.05 36.84 16.13
N ALA A 272 -13.65 37.33 17.22
CA ALA A 272 -13.29 38.62 17.81
C ALA A 272 -11.81 38.63 18.24
N LEU A 273 -11.34 37.57 18.90
CA LEU A 273 -9.94 37.45 19.33
C LEU A 273 -8.98 37.34 18.15
N LEU A 274 -9.33 36.57 17.13
CA LEU A 274 -8.51 36.41 15.93
C LEU A 274 -8.40 37.71 15.13
N ARG A 275 -9.46 38.55 15.07
CA ARG A 275 -9.40 39.89 14.49
C ARG A 275 -8.51 40.81 15.30
N GLU A 276 -8.59 40.77 16.62
CA GLU A 276 -7.74 41.56 17.51
C GLU A 276 -6.25 41.26 17.29
N HIS A 277 -5.91 39.98 16.98
CA HIS A 277 -4.55 39.53 16.71
C HIS A 277 -4.15 39.57 15.23
N GLU A 278 -4.99 40.11 14.34
CA GLU A 278 -4.76 40.19 12.88
C GLU A 278 -4.48 38.84 12.20
N LEU A 279 -5.06 37.75 12.73
CA LEU A 279 -4.86 36.40 12.20
C LEU A 279 -5.92 35.99 11.18
N LEU A 280 -7.09 36.63 11.18
CA LEU A 280 -8.19 36.33 10.27
C LEU A 280 -7.94 36.94 8.89
N LYS A 281 -8.10 36.17 7.84
CA LYS A 281 -7.90 36.61 6.44
C LYS A 281 -9.19 37.07 5.76
N SER A 282 -10.34 36.64 6.27
CA SER A 282 -11.69 37.01 5.82
C SER A 282 -12.60 37.23 7.02
N ASP A 283 -13.80 37.77 6.79
CA ASP A 283 -14.74 38.12 7.88
C ASP A 283 -15.38 36.89 8.54
N ASP A 284 -15.37 35.73 7.91
CA ASP A 284 -15.91 34.44 8.41
C ASP A 284 -14.79 33.46 8.75
N LEU A 285 -14.80 32.93 9.96
CA LEU A 285 -13.83 31.92 10.42
C LEU A 285 -13.82 30.67 9.53
N TYR A 286 -14.97 30.26 9.04
CA TYR A 286 -15.13 29.03 8.26
C TYR A 286 -15.00 29.24 6.74
N ASP A 287 -14.55 30.41 6.30
CA ASP A 287 -14.15 30.62 4.91
C ASP A 287 -12.96 29.70 4.56
N ALA A 288 -12.92 29.23 3.31
CA ALA A 288 -11.85 28.36 2.79
C ALA A 288 -10.44 28.95 2.99
N GLN A 289 -10.31 30.29 2.96
CA GLN A 289 -9.04 30.99 3.20
C GLN A 289 -8.53 30.83 4.65
N ASN A 290 -9.42 30.58 5.60
CA ASN A 290 -9.11 30.39 7.01
C ASN A 290 -9.00 28.90 7.43
N ALA A 291 -9.16 27.97 6.50
CA ALA A 291 -9.19 26.52 6.81
C ALA A 291 -7.97 26.06 7.64
N THR A 292 -6.79 26.54 7.32
CA THR A 292 -5.56 26.25 8.09
C THR A 292 -5.66 26.79 9.51
N LEU A 293 -6.16 28.01 9.68
CA LEU A 293 -6.32 28.65 10.98
C LEU A 293 -7.34 27.90 11.85
N VAL A 294 -8.47 27.49 11.26
CA VAL A 294 -9.50 26.64 11.92
C VAL A 294 -8.89 25.30 12.36
N HIS A 295 -8.06 24.69 11.53
CA HIS A 295 -7.37 23.47 11.89
C HIS A 295 -6.47 23.64 13.13
N HIS A 296 -5.59 24.65 13.13
CA HIS A 296 -4.72 24.93 14.30
C HIS A 296 -5.53 25.26 15.55
N LEU A 297 -6.63 26.01 15.40
CA LEU A 297 -7.54 26.32 16.49
C LEU A 297 -8.16 25.06 17.11
N ASN A 298 -8.65 24.16 16.27
CA ASN A 298 -9.23 22.92 16.74
C ASN A 298 -8.18 22.04 17.46
N GLN A 299 -6.95 21.96 16.93
CA GLN A 299 -5.88 21.19 17.59
C GLN A 299 -5.46 21.84 18.93
N ALA A 300 -5.36 23.15 18.99
CA ALA A 300 -5.08 23.86 20.25
C ALA A 300 -6.22 23.66 21.28
N LEU A 301 -7.48 23.72 20.84
CA LEU A 301 -8.65 23.45 21.69
C LEU A 301 -8.62 22.01 22.22
N ARG A 302 -8.34 21.02 21.37
CA ARG A 302 -8.15 19.61 21.76
C ARG A 302 -7.00 19.47 22.77
N ALA A 303 -5.85 20.06 22.50
CA ALA A 303 -4.67 20.01 23.36
C ALA A 303 -4.96 20.53 24.77
N HIS A 304 -5.74 21.62 24.90
CA HIS A 304 -6.07 22.22 26.19
C HIS A 304 -7.20 21.51 26.93
N LYS A 305 -8.18 20.96 26.22
CA LYS A 305 -9.44 20.48 26.85
C LYS A 305 -9.51 18.95 26.97
N LEU A 306 -8.81 18.20 26.11
CA LEU A 306 -8.87 16.74 26.09
C LEU A 306 -7.59 16.06 26.60
N PHE A 307 -6.44 16.75 26.56
CA PHE A 307 -5.15 16.17 26.93
C PHE A 307 -4.60 16.80 28.20
N THR A 308 -4.30 15.95 29.17
CA THR A 308 -3.83 16.38 30.49
C THR A 308 -2.38 15.91 30.71
N ARG A 309 -1.52 16.84 31.13
CA ARG A 309 -0.13 16.51 31.52
C ARG A 309 -0.11 15.47 32.64
N ASP A 310 0.90 14.62 32.62
CA ASP A 310 1.12 13.50 33.54
C ASP A 310 0.07 12.36 33.46
N LYS A 311 -0.89 12.48 32.52
CA LYS A 311 -1.87 11.43 32.23
C LYS A 311 -1.74 10.95 30.78
N ASP A 312 -1.88 11.86 29.83
CA ASP A 312 -1.87 11.55 28.40
C ASP A 312 -0.47 11.79 27.81
N TYR A 313 0.33 12.67 28.39
CA TYR A 313 1.71 12.98 28.01
C TYR A 313 2.51 13.53 29.19
N ILE A 314 3.83 13.50 29.09
CA ILE A 314 4.74 14.20 30.02
C ILE A 314 5.67 15.13 29.24
N VAL A 315 6.26 16.11 29.95
CA VAL A 315 7.36 16.93 29.43
C VAL A 315 8.67 16.43 30.04
N ARG A 316 9.56 15.95 29.18
CA ARG A 316 10.87 15.43 29.60
C ARG A 316 11.97 15.97 28.69
N ASN A 317 13.05 16.51 29.26
CA ASN A 317 14.17 17.11 28.53
C ASN A 317 13.77 18.23 27.54
N GLY A 318 12.66 18.93 27.79
CA GLY A 318 12.16 19.97 26.90
C GLY A 318 11.35 19.44 25.71
N GLU A 319 10.94 18.18 25.72
CA GLU A 319 10.11 17.54 24.70
C GLU A 319 8.84 16.96 25.31
N VAL A 320 7.76 16.96 24.54
CA VAL A 320 6.50 16.29 24.88
C VAL A 320 6.65 14.81 24.53
N VAL A 321 6.43 13.92 25.50
CA VAL A 321 6.48 12.47 25.33
C VAL A 321 5.11 11.88 25.62
N ILE A 322 4.56 11.11 24.70
CA ILE A 322 3.26 10.47 24.82
C ILE A 322 3.29 9.39 25.92
N ILE A 323 2.20 9.29 26.69
CA ILE A 323 1.94 8.16 27.58
C ILE A 323 0.85 7.29 26.93
N ASP A 324 1.14 6.01 26.75
CA ASP A 324 0.15 5.03 26.28
C ASP A 324 -0.99 4.90 27.28
N GLU A 325 -2.20 5.08 26.81
CA GLU A 325 -3.42 5.09 27.66
C GLU A 325 -3.67 3.74 28.32
N PHE A 326 -3.31 2.64 27.66
CA PHE A 326 -3.60 1.29 28.16
C PHE A 326 -2.49 0.74 29.05
N THR A 327 -1.24 1.04 28.73
CA THR A 327 -0.08 0.50 29.46
C THR A 327 0.53 1.47 30.44
N GLY A 328 0.20 2.77 30.36
CA GLY A 328 0.82 3.83 31.16
C GLY A 328 2.31 4.03 30.87
N ARG A 329 2.83 3.45 29.78
CA ARG A 329 4.26 3.54 29.40
C ARG A 329 4.51 4.78 28.57
N MET A 330 5.67 5.39 28.78
CA MET A 330 6.17 6.47 27.92
C MET A 330 6.55 5.91 26.57
N MET A 331 6.17 6.62 25.51
CA MET A 331 6.48 6.27 24.12
C MET A 331 7.42 7.34 23.51
N PRO A 332 8.72 7.29 23.78
CA PRO A 332 9.67 8.25 23.21
C PRO A 332 9.78 8.06 21.70
N GLY A 333 9.85 9.17 20.98
CA GLY A 333 9.91 9.16 19.51
C GLY A 333 8.55 9.11 18.81
N ARG A 334 7.46 8.76 19.50
CA ARG A 334 6.11 8.86 18.95
C ARG A 334 5.57 10.27 19.08
N ARG A 335 4.83 10.71 18.06
CA ARG A 335 4.16 12.02 18.01
C ARG A 335 2.68 11.84 17.66
N TYR A 336 1.83 12.71 18.23
CA TYR A 336 0.45 12.81 17.77
C TYR A 336 0.42 13.41 16.37
N SER A 337 -0.46 12.90 15.54
CA SER A 337 -0.68 13.36 14.16
C SER A 337 -1.44 14.68 14.08
N GLU A 338 -1.52 15.25 12.90
CA GLU A 338 -2.40 16.38 12.54
C GLU A 338 -2.10 17.68 13.31
N GLY A 339 -0.87 17.94 13.70
CA GLY A 339 -0.52 19.17 14.43
C GLY A 339 -0.88 19.16 15.91
N LEU A 340 -1.51 18.09 16.45
CA LEU A 340 -1.86 18.00 17.88
C LEU A 340 -0.61 17.99 18.75
N HIS A 341 0.47 17.31 18.31
CA HIS A 341 1.72 17.29 19.08
C HIS A 341 2.34 18.68 19.19
N GLN A 342 2.35 19.43 18.10
CA GLN A 342 2.81 20.83 18.05
C GLN A 342 1.92 21.73 18.91
N ALA A 343 0.60 21.50 18.91
CA ALA A 343 -0.31 22.22 19.81
C ALA A 343 -0.04 21.92 21.30
N LEU A 344 0.35 20.69 21.64
CA LEU A 344 0.79 20.34 23.00
C LEU A 344 2.15 20.95 23.34
N GLU A 345 3.10 20.99 22.39
CA GLU A 345 4.38 21.68 22.54
C GLU A 345 4.17 23.18 22.76
N ALA A 346 3.23 23.81 22.03
CA ALA A 346 2.86 25.22 22.24
C ALA A 346 2.25 25.42 23.65
N LYS A 347 1.28 24.60 24.04
CA LYS A 347 0.64 24.61 25.36
C LYS A 347 1.63 24.51 26.49
N GLU A 348 2.63 23.66 26.38
CA GLU A 348 3.67 23.46 27.40
C GLU A 348 4.84 24.45 27.25
N SER A 349 4.79 25.36 26.29
CA SER A 349 5.83 26.35 26.00
C SER A 349 7.22 25.73 25.80
N VAL A 350 7.27 24.53 25.22
CA VAL A 350 8.51 23.88 24.81
C VAL A 350 8.83 24.21 23.36
N LYS A 351 10.02 23.86 22.88
CA LYS A 351 10.38 24.08 21.49
C LYS A 351 9.44 23.30 20.58
N ILE A 352 8.69 23.99 19.74
CA ILE A 352 7.83 23.40 18.73
C ILE A 352 8.72 22.79 17.66
N GLN A 353 8.58 21.48 17.44
CA GLN A 353 9.31 20.79 16.39
C GLN A 353 8.58 21.00 15.03
N PRO A 354 9.33 21.05 13.91
CA PRO A 354 8.71 21.18 12.60
C PRO A 354 7.61 20.14 12.39
N GLU A 355 6.53 20.55 11.75
CA GLU A 355 5.48 19.64 11.31
C GLU A 355 5.95 18.93 10.05
N ASN A 356 5.75 17.62 9.97
CA ASN A 356 5.98 16.91 8.74
C ASN A 356 4.76 17.08 7.83
N GLN A 357 4.98 17.68 6.67
CA GLN A 357 3.96 17.83 5.64
C GLN A 357 3.95 16.61 4.73
N THR A 358 2.76 16.13 4.36
CA THR A 358 2.60 15.14 3.30
C THR A 358 3.12 15.71 1.97
N LEU A 359 4.20 15.15 1.47
CA LEU A 359 4.78 15.51 0.17
C LEU A 359 4.10 14.75 -0.97
N ALA A 360 3.80 13.49 -0.75
CA ALA A 360 3.08 12.63 -1.68
C ALA A 360 2.38 11.50 -0.92
N SER A 361 1.24 11.06 -1.41
CA SER A 361 0.50 9.93 -0.85
C SER A 361 -0.20 9.14 -1.95
N ILE A 362 -0.41 7.85 -1.75
CA ILE A 362 -1.23 7.01 -2.61
C ILE A 362 -1.80 5.85 -1.80
N THR A 363 -3.05 5.48 -2.05
CA THR A 363 -3.62 4.25 -1.48
C THR A 363 -3.18 3.03 -2.28
N PHE A 364 -3.07 1.87 -1.64
CA PHE A 364 -2.78 0.61 -2.35
C PHE A 364 -3.78 0.34 -3.45
N GLN A 365 -5.07 0.65 -3.21
CA GLN A 365 -6.10 0.49 -4.21
C GLN A 365 -5.78 1.26 -5.49
N ASN A 366 -5.39 2.52 -5.37
CA ASN A 366 -5.08 3.36 -6.50
C ASN A 366 -3.72 3.03 -7.13
N TYR A 367 -2.74 2.59 -6.34
CA TYR A 367 -1.47 2.12 -6.86
C TYR A 367 -1.63 0.87 -7.74
N PHE A 368 -2.29 -0.18 -7.23
CA PHE A 368 -2.45 -1.44 -7.99
C PHE A 368 -3.36 -1.30 -9.21
N ARG A 369 -4.23 -0.29 -9.25
CA ARG A 369 -5.02 0.05 -10.45
C ARG A 369 -4.19 0.68 -11.58
N LEU A 370 -2.93 1.03 -11.35
CA LEU A 370 -2.03 1.50 -12.40
C LEU A 370 -1.57 0.38 -13.33
N TYR A 371 -1.58 -0.86 -12.86
CA TYR A 371 -1.18 -2.00 -13.68
C TYR A 371 -2.18 -2.27 -14.80
N SER A 372 -1.65 -2.45 -16.02
CA SER A 372 -2.49 -2.82 -17.17
C SER A 372 -3.12 -4.19 -16.99
N LYS A 373 -2.42 -5.11 -16.30
CA LYS A 373 -2.92 -6.42 -15.89
C LYS A 373 -2.48 -6.71 -14.46
N LEU A 374 -3.45 -7.02 -13.60
CA LEU A 374 -3.24 -7.37 -12.20
C LEU A 374 -3.74 -8.79 -11.97
N ALA A 375 -3.02 -9.58 -11.20
CA ALA A 375 -3.43 -10.89 -10.74
C ALA A 375 -3.06 -11.06 -9.26
N GLY A 376 -3.66 -12.02 -8.61
CA GLY A 376 -3.37 -12.30 -7.21
C GLY A 376 -3.47 -13.76 -6.85
N MET A 377 -2.84 -14.16 -5.76
CA MET A 377 -2.95 -15.50 -5.23
C MET A 377 -3.05 -15.48 -3.71
N THR A 378 -3.89 -16.33 -3.15
CA THR A 378 -4.07 -16.52 -1.71
C THR A 378 -4.80 -17.83 -1.44
N GLY A 379 -4.88 -18.22 -0.18
CA GLY A 379 -5.67 -19.38 0.27
C GLY A 379 -7.13 -19.08 0.63
N THR A 380 -7.53 -17.80 0.64
CA THR A 380 -8.74 -17.31 1.34
C THR A 380 -9.39 -16.09 0.70
N ALA A 381 -9.50 -16.01 -0.63
CA ALA A 381 -10.06 -14.85 -1.32
C ALA A 381 -11.59 -14.86 -1.41
N SER A 382 -12.23 -16.02 -1.40
CA SER A 382 -13.66 -16.15 -1.72
C SER A 382 -14.60 -15.43 -0.74
N THR A 383 -14.17 -15.21 0.51
CA THR A 383 -14.92 -14.43 1.49
C THR A 383 -15.03 -12.95 1.12
N GLU A 384 -14.03 -12.41 0.41
CA GLU A 384 -13.91 -11.00 0.00
C GLU A 384 -14.06 -10.84 -1.52
N ALA A 385 -14.59 -11.85 -2.22
CA ALA A 385 -14.69 -11.84 -3.68
C ALA A 385 -15.46 -10.62 -4.24
N SER A 386 -16.48 -10.15 -3.53
CA SER A 386 -17.23 -8.93 -3.90
C SER A 386 -16.36 -7.67 -3.82
N GLU A 387 -15.49 -7.56 -2.83
CA GLU A 387 -14.56 -6.44 -2.68
C GLU A 387 -13.51 -6.44 -3.79
N PHE A 388 -12.91 -7.58 -4.09
CA PHE A 388 -11.97 -7.72 -5.21
C PHE A 388 -12.59 -7.34 -6.55
N ALA A 389 -13.82 -7.79 -6.81
CA ALA A 389 -14.51 -7.46 -8.04
C ALA A 389 -14.86 -5.96 -8.12
N GLU A 390 -15.37 -5.36 -7.05
CA GLU A 390 -15.82 -3.97 -7.05
C GLU A 390 -14.67 -2.95 -7.06
N ILE A 391 -13.61 -3.22 -6.29
CA ILE A 391 -12.51 -2.28 -6.14
C ILE A 391 -11.45 -2.46 -7.23
N TYR A 392 -11.06 -3.70 -7.54
CA TYR A 392 -9.92 -4.00 -8.40
C TYR A 392 -10.30 -4.64 -9.74
N ALA A 393 -11.57 -4.91 -9.96
CA ALA A 393 -12.08 -5.67 -11.13
C ALA A 393 -11.43 -7.07 -11.25
N LEU A 394 -11.12 -7.70 -10.11
CA LEU A 394 -10.52 -9.03 -10.03
C LEU A 394 -11.55 -10.10 -9.70
N ASP A 395 -11.67 -11.11 -10.56
CA ASP A 395 -12.44 -12.31 -10.28
C ASP A 395 -11.67 -13.27 -9.40
N VAL A 396 -12.35 -13.99 -8.52
CA VAL A 396 -11.78 -15.06 -7.71
C VAL A 396 -12.14 -16.42 -8.31
N VAL A 397 -11.13 -17.25 -8.56
CA VAL A 397 -11.27 -18.62 -9.05
C VAL A 397 -10.76 -19.59 -7.99
N GLU A 398 -11.67 -20.37 -7.41
CA GLU A 398 -11.32 -21.41 -6.46
C GLU A 398 -10.76 -22.63 -7.19
N ILE A 399 -9.49 -22.97 -6.92
CA ILE A 399 -8.80 -24.10 -7.53
C ILE A 399 -8.83 -25.30 -6.58
N PRO A 400 -9.22 -26.49 -7.06
CA PRO A 400 -9.26 -27.68 -6.21
C PRO A 400 -7.85 -28.05 -5.73
N THR A 401 -7.77 -28.65 -4.54
CA THR A 401 -6.52 -29.16 -4.01
C THR A 401 -6.03 -30.38 -4.79
N ASN A 402 -4.70 -30.55 -4.91
CA ASN A 402 -4.10 -31.69 -5.59
C ASN A 402 -4.47 -33.03 -4.94
N LYS A 403 -4.55 -33.05 -3.59
CA LYS A 403 -5.06 -34.19 -2.82
C LYS A 403 -6.23 -33.77 -1.95
N PRO A 404 -7.18 -34.66 -1.63
CA PRO A 404 -8.26 -34.35 -0.70
C PRO A 404 -7.74 -33.91 0.65
N ILE A 405 -8.40 -32.91 1.25
CA ILE A 405 -8.08 -32.42 2.60
C ILE A 405 -8.45 -33.49 3.62
N ALA A 406 -7.46 -33.92 4.42
CA ALA A 406 -7.62 -34.91 5.47
C ALA A 406 -7.69 -34.30 6.88
N ARG A 407 -7.65 -32.95 7.00
CA ARG A 407 -7.75 -32.22 8.25
C ARG A 407 -9.17 -32.33 8.81
N LEU A 408 -9.26 -32.56 10.13
CA LEU A 408 -10.49 -32.53 10.89
C LEU A 408 -10.68 -31.11 11.48
N ASP A 409 -11.70 -30.41 11.02
CA ASP A 409 -12.11 -29.12 11.61
C ASP A 409 -13.23 -29.39 12.62
N GLU A 410 -12.92 -29.23 13.90
CA GLU A 410 -13.87 -29.47 15.00
C GLU A 410 -14.77 -28.27 15.24
N ASP A 411 -15.91 -28.51 15.88
CA ASP A 411 -16.82 -27.44 16.33
C ASP A 411 -16.14 -26.58 17.41
N ASP A 412 -16.50 -25.31 17.43
CA ASP A 412 -15.99 -24.36 18.42
C ASP A 412 -16.50 -24.72 19.82
N GLU A 413 -15.63 -24.56 20.81
CA GLU A 413 -15.97 -24.68 22.24
C GLU A 413 -16.14 -23.28 22.84
N VAL A 414 -17.31 -22.99 23.37
CA VAL A 414 -17.63 -21.70 24.00
C VAL A 414 -17.75 -21.84 25.52
N TYR A 415 -16.87 -21.13 26.20
CA TYR A 415 -16.83 -21.07 27.68
C TYR A 415 -17.46 -19.77 28.21
N ARG A 416 -17.85 -19.75 29.47
CA ARG A 416 -18.44 -18.55 30.08
C ARG A 416 -17.37 -17.48 30.34
N THR A 417 -16.22 -17.90 30.87
CA THR A 417 -15.14 -16.99 31.26
C THR A 417 -13.86 -17.23 30.46
N VAL A 418 -12.97 -16.23 30.46
CA VAL A 418 -11.66 -16.32 29.84
C VAL A 418 -10.78 -17.34 30.56
N GLU A 419 -10.87 -17.45 31.89
CA GLU A 419 -10.12 -18.40 32.72
C GLU A 419 -10.46 -19.83 32.38
N GLU A 420 -11.74 -20.16 32.23
CA GLU A 420 -12.21 -21.50 31.84
C GLU A 420 -11.67 -21.87 30.43
N LYS A 421 -11.73 -20.93 29.49
CA LYS A 421 -11.19 -21.06 28.14
C LYS A 421 -9.71 -21.41 28.16
N TYR A 422 -8.90 -20.63 28.86
CA TYR A 422 -7.45 -20.90 28.91
C TYR A 422 -7.11 -22.20 29.63
N ALA A 423 -7.84 -22.57 30.66
CA ALA A 423 -7.69 -23.88 31.33
C ALA A 423 -7.93 -25.04 30.36
N ALA A 424 -8.95 -24.95 29.51
CA ALA A 424 -9.23 -25.94 28.45
C ALA A 424 -8.14 -25.99 27.37
N ILE A 425 -7.64 -24.82 26.92
CA ILE A 425 -6.53 -24.76 25.96
C ILE A 425 -5.27 -25.45 26.51
N ILE A 426 -4.91 -25.19 27.77
CA ILE A 426 -3.74 -25.78 28.42
C ILE A 426 -3.90 -27.29 28.55
N HIS A 427 -5.11 -27.75 28.85
CA HIS A 427 -5.43 -29.18 28.92
C HIS A 427 -5.24 -29.85 27.57
N ASP A 428 -5.80 -29.29 26.49
CA ASP A 428 -5.68 -29.82 25.12
C ASP A 428 -4.22 -29.78 24.62
N ILE A 429 -3.45 -28.74 24.97
CA ILE A 429 -1.99 -28.67 24.69
C ILE A 429 -1.27 -29.82 25.40
N GLY A 430 -1.61 -30.08 26.65
CA GLY A 430 -1.05 -31.17 27.43
C GLY A 430 -1.32 -32.56 26.80
N GLU A 431 -2.56 -32.79 26.35
CA GLU A 431 -2.93 -34.02 25.66
C GLU A 431 -2.21 -34.18 24.29
N ALA A 432 -2.12 -33.11 23.50
CA ALA A 432 -1.43 -33.13 22.23
C ALA A 432 0.08 -33.40 22.40
N SER A 433 0.71 -32.75 23.38
CA SER A 433 2.12 -32.96 23.71
C SER A 433 2.35 -34.39 24.19
N ALA A 434 1.46 -35.00 24.99
CA ALA A 434 1.56 -36.36 25.43
C ALA A 434 1.49 -37.39 24.28
N LYS A 435 0.78 -37.08 23.21
CA LYS A 435 0.69 -37.88 21.98
C LYS A 435 1.87 -37.64 21.02
N GLY A 436 2.74 -36.65 21.29
CA GLY A 436 3.77 -36.18 20.38
C GLY A 436 3.21 -35.38 19.19
N GLN A 437 1.99 -34.88 19.29
CA GLN A 437 1.37 -34.08 18.25
C GLN A 437 1.88 -32.65 18.33
N PRO A 438 2.46 -32.05 17.25
CA PRO A 438 2.85 -30.66 17.23
C PRO A 438 1.61 -29.75 17.28
N SER A 439 1.69 -28.65 18.05
CA SER A 439 0.57 -27.74 18.30
C SER A 439 0.93 -26.30 17.97
N LEU A 440 0.05 -25.64 17.22
CA LEU A 440 0.11 -24.22 16.92
C LEU A 440 -1.08 -23.51 17.57
N VAL A 441 -0.82 -22.59 18.48
CA VAL A 441 -1.86 -21.83 19.19
C VAL A 441 -1.87 -20.40 18.67
N GLY A 442 -2.94 -20.02 17.96
CA GLY A 442 -3.16 -18.68 17.42
C GLY A 442 -3.82 -17.76 18.45
N THR A 443 -3.21 -16.58 18.69
CA THR A 443 -3.74 -15.53 19.57
C THR A 443 -3.98 -14.25 18.78
N THR A 444 -4.88 -13.40 19.24
CA THR A 444 -5.27 -12.16 18.54
C THR A 444 -4.37 -10.97 18.89
N SER A 445 -3.61 -11.01 19.97
CA SER A 445 -2.70 -9.93 20.36
C SER A 445 -1.44 -10.45 21.05
N ILE A 446 -0.42 -9.59 21.13
CA ILE A 446 0.82 -9.86 21.86
C ILE A 446 0.55 -10.13 23.33
N GLU A 447 -0.31 -9.33 23.97
CA GLU A 447 -0.66 -9.47 25.37
C GLU A 447 -1.30 -10.83 25.68
N LYS A 448 -2.24 -11.27 24.83
CA LYS A 448 -2.89 -12.59 24.96
C LYS A 448 -1.88 -13.74 24.75
N SER A 449 -0.90 -13.56 23.88
CA SER A 449 0.19 -14.55 23.70
C SER A 449 1.09 -14.64 24.93
N GLU A 450 1.43 -13.51 25.55
CA GLU A 450 2.22 -13.45 26.79
C GLU A 450 1.44 -14.00 28.00
N LEU A 451 0.14 -13.71 28.09
CA LEU A 451 -0.74 -14.26 29.12
C LEU A 451 -0.77 -15.81 29.05
N LEU A 452 -1.00 -16.37 27.87
CA LEU A 452 -1.00 -17.81 27.66
C LEU A 452 0.39 -18.43 27.99
N ALA A 453 1.46 -17.75 27.56
CA ALA A 453 2.83 -18.19 27.90
C ALA A 453 3.09 -18.22 29.43
N ALA A 454 2.60 -17.22 30.16
CA ALA A 454 2.70 -17.19 31.60
C ALA A 454 1.92 -18.35 32.27
N GLN A 455 0.71 -18.64 31.79
CA GLN A 455 -0.10 -19.75 32.29
C GLN A 455 0.50 -21.12 31.96
N LEU A 456 1.07 -21.32 30.79
CA LEU A 456 1.80 -22.54 30.44
C LEU A 456 3.02 -22.76 31.35
N LYS A 457 3.76 -21.71 31.69
CA LYS A 457 4.85 -21.80 32.67
C LYS A 457 4.36 -22.29 34.04
N GLN A 458 3.22 -21.78 34.51
CA GLN A 458 2.58 -22.23 35.76
C GLN A 458 2.14 -23.70 35.67
N ALA A 459 1.72 -24.16 34.47
CA ALA A 459 1.35 -25.55 34.22
C ALA A 459 2.58 -26.51 34.05
N GLY A 460 3.80 -25.98 34.21
CA GLY A 460 5.04 -26.77 34.17
C GLY A 460 5.67 -26.93 32.78
N PHE A 461 5.28 -26.10 31.80
CA PHE A 461 5.95 -26.04 30.51
C PHE A 461 7.10 -25.03 30.54
N THR A 462 8.16 -25.31 29.77
CA THR A 462 9.35 -24.47 29.67
C THR A 462 9.35 -23.68 28.37
N GLN A 463 9.44 -22.37 28.44
CA GLN A 463 9.65 -21.54 27.25
C GLN A 463 11.10 -21.66 26.79
N ILE A 464 11.30 -21.97 25.52
CA ILE A 464 12.62 -22.08 24.88
C ILE A 464 12.62 -21.23 23.62
N ASP A 465 13.81 -20.79 23.23
CA ASP A 465 13.99 -20.10 21.94
C ASP A 465 14.19 -21.14 20.83
N PHE A 466 13.21 -21.20 19.91
CA PHE A 466 13.31 -22.10 18.76
C PHE A 466 14.32 -21.62 17.69
N ALA A 467 14.82 -20.40 17.81
CA ALA A 467 15.89 -19.90 16.95
C ALA A 467 17.30 -20.27 17.45
N ASP A 468 17.44 -20.70 18.72
CA ASP A 468 18.71 -21.17 19.27
C ASP A 468 18.83 -22.69 19.14
N PRO A 469 19.77 -23.22 18.31
CA PRO A 469 19.97 -24.66 18.14
C PRO A 469 20.29 -25.40 19.44
N LYS A 470 20.96 -24.74 20.41
CA LYS A 470 21.28 -25.34 21.70
C LYS A 470 20.05 -25.48 22.61
N ALA A 471 19.13 -24.54 22.51
CA ALA A 471 17.87 -24.57 23.24
C ALA A 471 16.90 -25.62 22.71
N LEU A 472 17.08 -26.10 21.48
CA LEU A 472 16.24 -27.12 20.84
C LEU A 472 16.54 -28.56 21.26
N GLU A 473 17.71 -28.86 21.85
CA GLU A 473 18.11 -30.22 22.19
C GLU A 473 17.10 -30.94 23.11
N PRO A 474 16.48 -30.31 24.11
CA PRO A 474 15.43 -30.96 24.90
C PRO A 474 14.23 -31.39 24.05
N LEU A 475 13.80 -30.55 23.08
CA LEU A 475 12.70 -30.85 22.17
C LEU A 475 13.05 -32.04 21.26
N TYR A 476 14.24 -32.04 20.66
CA TYR A 476 14.70 -33.15 19.80
C TYR A 476 14.89 -34.45 20.57
N THR A 477 15.40 -34.38 21.79
CA THR A 477 15.57 -35.55 22.66
C THR A 477 14.21 -36.15 23.02
N ALA A 478 13.22 -35.37 23.39
CA ALA A 478 11.85 -35.84 23.65
C ALA A 478 11.25 -36.44 22.36
N ALA A 479 11.44 -35.79 21.21
CA ALA A 479 10.98 -36.29 19.92
C ALA A 479 11.66 -37.63 19.54
N ARG A 480 12.97 -37.83 19.81
CA ARG A 480 13.68 -39.11 19.58
C ARG A 480 13.14 -40.24 20.47
N LYS A 481 12.87 -39.97 21.71
CA LYS A 481 12.40 -40.93 22.69
C LYS A 481 10.88 -41.22 22.59
N GLY A 482 10.12 -40.32 21.96
CA GLY A 482 8.66 -40.40 21.98
C GLY A 482 8.05 -39.98 23.33
N GLU A 483 8.78 -39.16 24.07
CA GLU A 483 8.33 -38.59 25.37
C GLU A 483 7.60 -37.24 25.15
N PRO A 484 6.70 -36.84 26.07
CA PRO A 484 6.05 -35.51 25.98
C PRO A 484 7.08 -34.37 26.00
N ALA A 485 7.07 -33.52 24.97
CA ALA A 485 7.89 -32.33 24.98
C ALA A 485 7.18 -31.25 25.76
N LYS A 486 7.70 -30.87 26.95
CA LYS A 486 7.15 -29.77 27.74
C LYS A 486 7.80 -28.43 27.41
N SER A 487 8.07 -28.23 26.13
CA SER A 487 8.76 -27.02 25.62
C SER A 487 7.85 -26.25 24.69
N PHE A 488 7.82 -24.92 24.83
CA PHE A 488 7.07 -24.07 23.91
C PHE A 488 7.86 -22.82 23.49
N ALA A 489 7.55 -22.28 22.31
CA ALA A 489 8.05 -21.01 21.81
C ALA A 489 6.92 -20.02 21.62
N VAL A 490 7.24 -18.73 21.72
CA VAL A 490 6.33 -17.62 21.45
C VAL A 490 6.82 -16.87 20.22
N LEU A 491 5.93 -16.69 19.25
CA LEU A 491 6.16 -15.98 18.02
C LEU A 491 5.20 -14.78 17.95
N ASN A 492 5.72 -13.61 18.18
CA ASN A 492 4.98 -12.34 18.05
C ASN A 492 5.87 -11.28 17.39
N ALA A 493 5.34 -10.09 17.15
CA ALA A 493 6.04 -9.02 16.45
C ALA A 493 7.40 -8.61 17.07
N ARG A 494 7.67 -8.99 18.35
CA ARG A 494 8.98 -8.73 18.98
C ARG A 494 10.09 -9.65 18.46
N PHE A 495 9.75 -10.78 17.81
CA PHE A 495 10.67 -11.80 17.32
C PHE A 495 10.67 -11.91 15.80
N HIS A 496 10.42 -10.81 15.10
CA HIS A 496 10.25 -10.79 13.65
C HIS A 496 11.46 -11.34 12.87
N GLU A 497 12.68 -11.03 13.32
CA GLU A 497 13.91 -11.54 12.69
C GLU A 497 14.09 -13.06 12.85
N GLN A 498 13.53 -13.64 13.92
CA GLN A 498 13.65 -15.05 14.26
C GLN A 498 12.46 -15.88 13.77
N GLU A 499 11.46 -15.24 13.21
CA GLU A 499 10.18 -15.84 12.81
C GLU A 499 10.35 -17.09 11.96
N ALA A 500 11.17 -17.03 10.92
CA ALA A 500 11.39 -18.14 10.00
C ALA A 500 12.00 -19.36 10.70
N PHE A 501 12.92 -19.14 11.66
CA PHE A 501 13.54 -20.21 12.43
C PHE A 501 12.57 -20.86 13.40
N ILE A 502 11.73 -20.07 14.08
CA ILE A 502 10.70 -20.57 15.00
C ILE A 502 9.69 -21.43 14.24
N VAL A 503 9.19 -20.94 13.10
CA VAL A 503 8.24 -21.65 12.26
C VAL A 503 8.83 -22.95 11.70
N ALA A 504 10.12 -22.94 11.36
CA ALA A 504 10.82 -24.12 10.86
C ALA A 504 10.81 -25.28 11.84
N GLN A 505 10.74 -25.03 13.16
CA GLN A 505 10.71 -26.06 14.22
C GLN A 505 9.31 -26.39 14.72
N ALA A 506 8.30 -25.60 14.34
CA ALA A 506 6.92 -25.76 14.83
C ALA A 506 6.27 -27.11 14.46
N GLY A 507 6.80 -27.81 13.46
CA GLY A 507 6.33 -29.13 13.05
C GLY A 507 7.04 -30.33 13.70
N VAL A 508 8.01 -30.11 14.60
CA VAL A 508 8.71 -31.18 15.33
C VAL A 508 7.73 -31.86 16.28
N PRO A 509 7.76 -33.19 16.44
CA PRO A 509 6.84 -33.92 17.32
C PRO A 509 6.80 -33.32 18.73
N GLY A 510 5.60 -32.96 19.21
CA GLY A 510 5.36 -32.39 20.52
C GLY A 510 5.75 -30.92 20.68
N ALA A 511 6.25 -30.25 19.64
CA ALA A 511 6.50 -28.79 19.66
C ALA A 511 5.23 -28.02 19.91
N ILE A 512 5.30 -26.99 20.76
CA ILE A 512 4.20 -26.07 21.04
C ILE A 512 4.64 -24.67 20.60
N THR A 513 3.90 -24.06 19.70
CA THR A 513 4.19 -22.71 19.20
C THR A 513 2.97 -21.83 19.47
N ILE A 514 3.14 -20.77 20.26
CA ILE A 514 2.15 -19.72 20.44
C ILE A 514 2.47 -18.61 19.43
N ALA A 515 1.55 -18.33 18.54
CA ALA A 515 1.78 -17.33 17.50
C ALA A 515 0.68 -16.27 17.53
N THR A 516 1.06 -15.01 17.39
CA THR A 516 0.07 -13.98 17.04
C THR A 516 -0.36 -14.17 15.59
N ASN A 517 -1.52 -13.68 15.26
CA ASN A 517 -2.30 -14.02 14.08
C ASN A 517 -1.54 -13.91 12.75
N MET A 518 -0.72 -12.90 12.57
CA MET A 518 0.03 -12.63 11.34
C MET A 518 1.41 -13.29 11.33
N ALA A 519 1.92 -13.74 12.46
CA ALA A 519 3.25 -14.31 12.58
C ALA A 519 3.35 -15.65 11.81
N GLY A 520 4.42 -15.83 11.06
CA GLY A 520 4.67 -17.00 10.20
C GLY A 520 3.90 -16.99 8.89
N ARG A 521 3.29 -15.89 8.45
CA ARG A 521 2.60 -15.80 7.16
C ARG A 521 3.59 -15.95 6.01
N GLY A 522 3.21 -16.67 4.95
CA GLY A 522 4.10 -16.96 3.83
C GLY A 522 5.18 -18.01 4.11
N THR A 523 5.30 -18.49 5.36
CA THR A 523 6.24 -19.54 5.75
C THR A 523 5.50 -20.85 6.00
N ASP A 524 6.05 -21.95 5.48
CA ASP A 524 5.46 -23.28 5.58
C ASP A 524 5.91 -24.00 6.87
N ILE A 525 4.93 -24.54 7.63
CA ILE A 525 5.21 -25.43 8.76
C ILE A 525 5.34 -26.86 8.21
N GLN A 526 6.57 -27.34 8.14
CA GLN A 526 6.86 -28.70 7.70
C GLN A 526 6.79 -29.68 8.88
N LEU A 527 5.99 -30.72 8.75
CA LEU A 527 5.95 -31.78 9.76
C LEU A 527 7.33 -32.47 9.88
N GLY A 528 7.82 -32.60 11.11
CA GLY A 528 9.16 -33.07 11.41
C GLY A 528 10.22 -31.98 11.53
N GLY A 529 9.90 -30.74 11.12
CA GLY A 529 10.83 -29.61 11.04
C GLY A 529 11.38 -29.39 9.62
N ASN A 530 12.07 -28.26 9.42
CA ASN A 530 12.68 -27.91 8.13
C ASN A 530 14.15 -28.35 8.10
N ALA A 531 14.45 -29.37 7.31
CA ALA A 531 15.80 -29.96 7.23
C ALA A 531 16.82 -28.95 6.65
N ASP A 532 16.47 -28.20 5.62
CA ASP A 532 17.41 -27.30 4.96
C ASP A 532 17.80 -26.10 5.85
N MET A 533 16.82 -25.51 6.57
CA MET A 533 17.12 -24.47 7.55
C MET A 533 17.98 -25.00 8.70
N ARG A 534 17.70 -26.22 9.16
CA ARG A 534 18.46 -26.87 10.23
C ARG A 534 19.90 -27.14 9.78
N ILE A 535 20.10 -27.61 8.56
CA ILE A 535 21.41 -27.81 7.95
C ILE A 535 22.16 -26.48 7.86
N GLY A 536 21.51 -25.42 7.39
CA GLY A 536 22.11 -24.09 7.30
C GLY A 536 22.62 -23.57 8.63
N VAL A 537 21.88 -23.81 9.72
CA VAL A 537 22.26 -23.31 11.07
C VAL A 537 23.25 -24.24 11.77
N GLU A 538 23.02 -25.58 11.78
CA GLU A 538 23.85 -26.50 12.49
C GLU A 538 25.25 -26.75 11.84
N LEU A 539 25.33 -26.55 10.52
CA LEU A 539 26.57 -26.78 9.75
C LEU A 539 27.20 -25.47 9.26
N ASP A 540 26.75 -24.33 9.79
CA ASP A 540 27.35 -23.03 9.49
C ASP A 540 28.83 -23.02 9.93
N GLY A 541 29.73 -22.61 9.01
CA GLY A 541 31.18 -22.63 9.21
C GLY A 541 31.86 -24.01 9.09
N MET A 542 31.12 -25.09 8.78
CA MET A 542 31.70 -26.41 8.51
C MET A 542 32.11 -26.48 7.03
N GLU A 543 33.39 -26.81 6.78
CA GLU A 543 33.91 -26.97 5.41
C GLU A 543 33.20 -28.09 4.64
N GLU A 544 33.06 -27.91 3.32
CA GLU A 544 32.50 -28.93 2.44
C GLU A 544 33.39 -30.17 2.40
N GLY A 545 32.80 -31.36 2.66
CA GLY A 545 33.50 -32.61 2.71
C GLY A 545 32.64 -33.77 3.15
N GLU A 546 33.22 -35.00 3.23
CA GLU A 546 32.48 -36.19 3.62
C GLU A 546 31.82 -36.08 4.99
N ALA A 547 32.44 -35.40 5.95
CA ALA A 547 31.89 -35.20 7.29
C ALA A 547 30.62 -34.33 7.28
N ARG A 548 30.62 -33.27 6.47
CA ARG A 548 29.46 -32.42 6.26
C ARG A 548 28.32 -33.17 5.59
N ALA A 549 28.60 -33.87 4.51
CA ALA A 549 27.63 -34.70 3.79
C ALA A 549 27.02 -35.80 4.67
N ALA A 550 27.82 -36.46 5.51
CA ALA A 550 27.32 -37.45 6.46
C ALA A 550 26.39 -36.80 7.51
N ARG A 551 26.71 -35.61 8.01
CA ARG A 551 25.86 -34.92 8.98
C ARG A 551 24.56 -34.44 8.34
N GLU A 552 24.62 -33.90 7.12
CA GLU A 552 23.43 -33.56 6.33
C GLU A 552 22.48 -34.72 6.14
N ALA A 553 23.02 -35.88 5.74
CA ALA A 553 22.26 -37.12 5.59
C ALA A 553 21.58 -37.52 6.90
N ALA A 554 22.31 -37.44 8.03
CA ALA A 554 21.78 -37.76 9.35
C ALA A 554 20.65 -36.83 9.77
N ILE A 555 20.79 -35.52 9.51
CA ILE A 555 19.72 -34.52 9.79
C ILE A 555 18.49 -34.83 8.95
N ARG A 556 18.64 -35.12 7.65
CA ARG A 556 17.51 -35.44 6.76
C ARG A 556 16.80 -36.72 7.18
N GLU A 557 17.54 -37.75 7.62
CA GLU A 557 16.97 -39.00 8.13
C GLU A 557 16.20 -38.75 9.44
N GLU A 558 16.75 -37.96 10.36
CA GLU A 558 16.10 -37.60 11.62
C GLU A 558 14.81 -36.84 11.38
N VAL A 559 14.82 -35.80 10.50
CA VAL A 559 13.63 -35.02 10.14
C VAL A 559 12.56 -35.90 9.48
N ALA A 560 12.97 -36.86 8.64
CA ALA A 560 12.06 -37.83 8.05
C ALA A 560 11.40 -38.73 9.12
N ALA A 561 12.18 -39.18 10.10
CA ALA A 561 11.65 -39.95 11.23
C ALA A 561 10.69 -39.11 12.10
N PHE A 562 11.02 -37.88 12.37
CA PHE A 562 10.13 -36.93 13.07
C PHE A 562 8.83 -36.69 12.30
N LYS A 563 8.91 -36.55 10.98
CA LYS A 563 7.73 -36.42 10.12
C LYS A 563 6.78 -37.61 10.28
N GLN A 564 7.30 -38.83 10.23
CA GLN A 564 6.47 -40.02 10.40
C GLN A 564 5.80 -40.08 11.78
N ARG A 565 6.50 -39.65 12.84
CA ARG A 565 5.92 -39.56 14.19
C ARG A 565 4.82 -38.53 14.28
N ALA A 566 5.06 -37.31 13.75
CA ALA A 566 4.07 -36.26 13.72
C ALA A 566 2.81 -36.67 12.94
N LEU A 567 2.99 -37.37 11.80
CA LEU A 567 1.88 -37.92 11.03
C LEU A 567 1.10 -38.99 11.82
N GLY A 568 1.82 -39.89 12.49
CA GLY A 568 1.22 -40.92 13.34
C GLY A 568 0.47 -40.37 14.56
N ALA A 569 0.90 -39.18 15.05
CA ALA A 569 0.22 -38.46 16.13
C ALA A 569 -1.02 -37.66 15.67
N GLY A 570 -1.31 -37.64 14.37
CA GLY A 570 -2.46 -36.92 13.79
C GLY A 570 -2.12 -35.60 13.09
N GLY A 571 -0.84 -35.34 12.80
CA GLY A 571 -0.37 -34.14 12.11
C GLY A 571 -0.42 -32.89 12.99
N LEU A 572 -0.37 -31.70 12.40
CA LEU A 572 -0.37 -30.44 13.14
C LEU A 572 -1.76 -30.15 13.75
N TYR A 573 -1.82 -29.86 15.05
CA TYR A 573 -3.01 -29.39 15.70
C TYR A 573 -3.01 -27.86 15.82
N VAL A 574 -3.97 -27.21 15.20
CA VAL A 574 -4.17 -25.75 15.24
C VAL A 574 -5.27 -25.41 16.21
N MET A 575 -4.95 -24.57 17.20
CA MET A 575 -5.88 -24.09 18.21
C MET A 575 -6.02 -22.56 18.04
N GLY A 576 -7.25 -22.08 17.86
CA GLY A 576 -7.55 -20.65 17.91
C GLY A 576 -8.05 -20.27 19.31
N THR A 577 -7.46 -19.25 19.93
CA THR A 577 -7.92 -18.78 21.25
C THR A 577 -9.12 -17.87 21.19
N GLU A 578 -9.45 -17.35 20.01
CA GLU A 578 -10.59 -16.49 19.72
C GLU A 578 -10.94 -16.58 18.23
N ARG A 579 -12.14 -16.12 17.88
CA ARG A 579 -12.48 -15.83 16.48
C ARG A 579 -12.09 -14.39 16.15
N HIS A 580 -11.54 -14.22 14.96
CA HIS A 580 -11.19 -12.91 14.45
C HIS A 580 -12.39 -12.17 13.87
N GLU A 581 -12.25 -10.89 13.62
CA GLU A 581 -13.27 -10.07 12.95
C GLU A 581 -13.59 -10.57 11.54
N SER A 582 -12.63 -11.21 10.87
CA SER A 582 -12.78 -11.78 9.52
C SER A 582 -12.62 -13.29 9.54
N ARG A 583 -13.58 -14.00 8.91
CA ARG A 583 -13.56 -15.46 8.69
C ARG A 583 -12.33 -15.90 7.89
N ARG A 584 -11.83 -15.02 7.05
CA ARG A 584 -10.64 -15.22 6.25
C ARG A 584 -9.42 -15.53 7.12
N ILE A 585 -9.21 -14.76 8.16
CA ILE A 585 -8.10 -14.91 9.10
C ILE A 585 -8.21 -16.25 9.84
N ASP A 586 -9.41 -16.62 10.28
CA ASP A 586 -9.65 -17.94 10.89
C ASP A 586 -9.30 -19.08 9.91
N ASN A 587 -9.68 -18.94 8.63
CA ASN A 587 -9.38 -19.93 7.62
C ASN A 587 -7.88 -20.00 7.29
N GLN A 588 -7.16 -18.90 7.33
CA GLN A 588 -5.69 -18.87 7.19
C GLN A 588 -5.01 -19.60 8.35
N LEU A 589 -5.50 -19.39 9.58
CA LEU A 589 -4.99 -20.11 10.75
C LEU A 589 -5.23 -21.62 10.60
N ARG A 590 -6.48 -22.04 10.29
CA ARG A 590 -6.79 -23.45 10.01
C ARG A 590 -5.94 -24.04 8.89
N GLY A 591 -5.69 -23.25 7.84
CA GLY A 591 -4.89 -23.64 6.67
C GLY A 591 -3.42 -23.92 6.94
N ARG A 592 -2.93 -23.65 8.15
CA ARG A 592 -1.58 -24.06 8.57
C ARG A 592 -1.45 -25.59 8.70
N SER A 593 -2.55 -26.29 8.90
CA SER A 593 -2.64 -27.74 9.09
C SER A 593 -3.30 -28.45 7.91
N GLY A 594 -3.03 -29.73 7.74
CA GLY A 594 -3.69 -30.58 6.74
C GLY A 594 -3.28 -30.30 5.30
N ARG A 595 -1.98 -30.08 5.04
CA ARG A 595 -1.42 -29.71 3.73
C ARG A 595 -1.13 -30.95 2.89
N GLN A 596 -1.34 -30.88 1.59
CA GLN A 596 -1.05 -31.95 0.61
C GLN A 596 -1.62 -33.34 1.02
N GLY A 597 -2.80 -33.33 1.69
CA GLY A 597 -3.44 -34.55 2.15
C GLY A 597 -2.88 -35.15 3.45
N ASP A 598 -1.97 -34.43 4.14
CA ASP A 598 -1.53 -34.83 5.47
C ASP A 598 -2.69 -34.74 6.47
N PRO A 599 -2.75 -35.59 7.50
CA PRO A 599 -3.71 -35.43 8.58
C PRO A 599 -3.45 -34.13 9.35
N GLY A 600 -4.47 -33.66 10.03
CA GLY A 600 -4.39 -32.46 10.85
C GLY A 600 -5.67 -32.25 11.63
N ARG A 601 -5.65 -31.32 12.56
CA ARG A 601 -6.79 -30.98 13.41
C ARG A 601 -6.85 -29.48 13.62
N SER A 602 -8.06 -28.92 13.66
CA SER A 602 -8.24 -27.52 14.08
C SER A 602 -9.44 -27.37 15.01
N LYS A 603 -9.31 -26.46 16.00
CA LYS A 603 -10.37 -26.20 16.98
C LYS A 603 -10.24 -24.74 17.47
N PHE A 604 -11.38 -24.11 17.72
CA PHE A 604 -11.41 -22.78 18.34
C PHE A 604 -12.00 -22.86 19.74
N PHE A 605 -11.35 -22.17 20.68
CA PHE A 605 -11.76 -22.01 22.04
C PHE A 605 -12.20 -20.56 22.25
N LEU A 606 -13.45 -20.36 22.64
CA LEU A 606 -14.06 -19.04 22.73
C LEU A 606 -14.57 -18.77 24.14
N SER A 607 -14.67 -17.50 24.51
CA SER A 607 -15.33 -17.06 25.73
C SER A 607 -16.43 -16.06 25.41
N LEU A 608 -17.48 -16.01 26.20
CA LEU A 608 -18.50 -14.96 26.12
C LEU A 608 -17.91 -13.55 26.39
N GLN A 609 -16.75 -13.50 27.01
CA GLN A 609 -16.03 -12.27 27.33
C GLN A 609 -15.07 -11.82 26.18
N ASP A 610 -14.91 -12.61 25.13
CA ASP A 610 -14.09 -12.24 23.97
C ASP A 610 -14.70 -11.05 23.22
N ASP A 611 -13.85 -10.20 22.63
CA ASP A 611 -14.26 -8.93 22.02
C ASP A 611 -15.36 -9.11 20.98
N LEU A 612 -15.23 -10.08 20.08
CA LEU A 612 -16.24 -10.37 19.07
C LEU A 612 -17.58 -10.78 19.72
N MET A 613 -17.55 -11.55 20.80
CA MET A 613 -18.75 -12.01 21.50
C MET A 613 -19.45 -10.87 22.27
N ARG A 614 -18.69 -9.93 22.82
CA ARG A 614 -19.21 -8.72 23.50
C ARG A 614 -19.96 -7.81 22.53
N ILE A 615 -19.48 -7.65 21.29
CA ILE A 615 -20.15 -6.83 20.25
C ILE A 615 -21.58 -7.36 19.97
N PHE A 616 -21.81 -8.66 20.09
CA PHE A 616 -23.09 -9.30 19.74
C PHE A 616 -24.04 -9.57 20.91
N GLY A 617 -23.81 -9.02 22.11
CA GLY A 617 -24.71 -9.05 23.22
C GLY A 617 -24.55 -10.28 24.12
N SER A 618 -23.35 -10.53 24.56
CA SER A 618 -22.96 -11.58 25.51
C SER A 618 -23.82 -11.62 26.76
N ASP A 619 -24.27 -10.45 27.29
CA ASP A 619 -25.08 -10.36 28.53
C ASP A 619 -26.43 -11.08 28.44
N ARG A 620 -27.07 -11.03 27.24
CA ARG A 620 -28.32 -11.77 27.01
C ARG A 620 -28.09 -13.27 26.89
N MET A 621 -26.97 -13.67 26.30
CA MET A 621 -26.56 -15.07 26.15
C MET A 621 -26.17 -15.66 27.49
N ASP A 622 -25.36 -14.96 28.30
CA ASP A 622 -24.99 -15.43 29.64
C ASP A 622 -26.20 -15.67 30.55
N GLY A 623 -27.16 -14.74 30.53
CA GLY A 623 -28.43 -14.92 31.27
C GLY A 623 -29.29 -16.08 30.77
N MET A 624 -29.23 -16.42 29.49
CA MET A 624 -29.96 -17.57 28.94
C MET A 624 -29.25 -18.89 29.25
N LEU A 625 -27.91 -18.92 29.20
CA LEU A 625 -27.08 -20.08 29.47
C LEU A 625 -27.11 -20.47 30.95
N THR A 626 -27.12 -19.48 31.83
CA THR A 626 -27.30 -19.72 33.27
C THR A 626 -28.66 -20.38 33.59
N LYS A 627 -29.71 -20.01 32.85
CA LYS A 627 -31.02 -20.63 32.96
C LYS A 627 -31.09 -22.06 32.38
N LEU A 628 -30.18 -22.41 31.48
CA LEU A 628 -30.07 -23.75 30.88
C LEU A 628 -29.26 -24.72 31.73
N GLY A 629 -28.74 -24.28 32.90
CA GLY A 629 -28.11 -25.16 33.89
C GLY A 629 -26.68 -25.61 33.56
N LEU A 630 -25.93 -24.83 32.76
CA LEU A 630 -24.52 -25.10 32.49
C LEU A 630 -23.71 -24.95 33.79
N GLU A 631 -22.94 -25.99 34.11
CA GLU A 631 -22.00 -25.99 35.24
C GLU A 631 -20.71 -25.23 34.88
N GLN A 632 -19.97 -24.78 35.91
CA GLN A 632 -18.67 -24.14 35.70
C GLN A 632 -17.70 -25.13 35.04
N GLY A 633 -17.01 -24.67 33.95
CA GLY A 633 -16.06 -25.47 33.23
C GLY A 633 -16.62 -26.31 32.08
N GLU A 634 -17.94 -26.34 31.87
CA GLU A 634 -18.56 -27.01 30.73
C GLU A 634 -18.53 -26.11 29.49
N ALA A 635 -18.04 -26.68 28.39
CA ALA A 635 -18.07 -26.03 27.09
C ALA A 635 -19.42 -26.20 26.41
N ILE A 636 -19.87 -25.16 25.77
CA ILE A 636 -21.02 -25.26 24.86
C ILE A 636 -20.51 -25.61 23.48
N VAL A 637 -20.86 -26.80 23.00
CA VAL A 637 -20.52 -27.26 21.65
C VAL A 637 -21.82 -27.49 20.89
N HIS A 638 -22.17 -26.56 19.99
CA HIS A 638 -23.36 -26.69 19.19
C HIS A 638 -23.26 -26.03 17.85
N PRO A 639 -23.58 -26.70 16.73
CA PRO A 639 -23.47 -26.14 15.36
C PRO A 639 -24.25 -24.83 15.13
N TRP A 640 -25.29 -24.58 15.93
CA TRP A 640 -26.04 -23.32 15.88
C TRP A 640 -25.18 -22.12 16.30
N ILE A 641 -24.31 -22.30 17.29
CA ILE A 641 -23.40 -21.24 17.78
C ILE A 641 -22.40 -20.88 16.69
N ASN A 642 -21.81 -21.88 16.02
CA ASN A 642 -20.88 -21.67 14.92
C ASN A 642 -21.53 -20.82 13.81
N LYS A 643 -22.79 -21.13 13.43
CA LYS A 643 -23.53 -20.33 12.46
C LYS A 643 -23.85 -18.91 12.92
N ALA A 644 -24.10 -18.73 14.22
CA ALA A 644 -24.36 -17.40 14.79
C ALA A 644 -23.09 -16.53 14.76
N ILE A 645 -21.94 -17.10 15.12
CA ILE A 645 -20.64 -16.44 15.05
C ILE A 645 -20.27 -16.10 13.60
N GLU A 646 -20.43 -17.05 12.68
CA GLU A 646 -20.16 -16.82 11.24
C GLU A 646 -21.02 -15.66 10.69
N LYS A 647 -22.30 -15.60 11.07
CA LYS A 647 -23.18 -14.49 10.68
C LYS A 647 -22.76 -13.17 11.31
N ALA A 648 -22.22 -13.22 12.50
CA ALA A 648 -21.69 -12.08 13.21
C ALA A 648 -20.44 -11.53 12.50
N GLN A 649 -19.46 -12.40 12.22
CA GLN A 649 -18.27 -12.05 11.44
C GLN A 649 -18.63 -11.45 10.08
N SER A 650 -19.58 -12.07 9.35
CA SER A 650 -20.03 -11.55 8.05
C SER A 650 -20.58 -10.11 8.11
N LYS A 651 -21.23 -9.73 9.24
CA LYS A 651 -21.68 -8.34 9.44
C LYS A 651 -20.52 -7.38 9.71
N VAL A 652 -19.52 -7.82 10.46
CA VAL A 652 -18.33 -7.01 10.73
C VAL A 652 -17.53 -6.83 9.44
N GLU A 653 -17.34 -7.90 8.65
CA GLU A 653 -16.71 -7.87 7.34
C GLU A 653 -17.39 -6.85 6.41
N ALA A 654 -18.73 -6.92 6.31
CA ALA A 654 -19.52 -5.98 5.51
C ALA A 654 -19.34 -4.52 5.97
N ARG A 655 -19.36 -4.27 7.28
CA ARG A 655 -19.14 -2.92 7.84
C ARG A 655 -17.72 -2.41 7.53
N ASN A 656 -16.70 -3.25 7.69
CA ASN A 656 -15.33 -2.89 7.39
C ASN A 656 -15.14 -2.60 5.89
N PHE A 657 -15.79 -3.39 5.02
CA PHE A 657 -15.83 -3.12 3.58
C PHE A 657 -16.46 -1.75 3.27
N ASP A 658 -17.62 -1.44 3.86
CA ASP A 658 -18.27 -0.15 3.66
C ASP A 658 -17.39 1.02 4.09
N ILE A 659 -16.65 0.88 5.19
CA ILE A 659 -15.70 1.89 5.67
C ILE A 659 -14.59 2.09 4.63
N ARG A 660 -13.92 1.01 4.18
CA ARG A 660 -12.86 1.08 3.15
C ARG A 660 -13.39 1.69 1.85
N LYS A 661 -14.58 1.29 1.42
CA LYS A 661 -15.23 1.83 0.22
C LYS A 661 -15.51 3.33 0.33
N ASN A 662 -15.93 3.80 1.50
CA ASN A 662 -16.18 5.21 1.73
C ASN A 662 -14.87 6.03 1.71
N ILE A 663 -13.80 5.54 2.37
CA ILE A 663 -12.49 6.18 2.32
C ILE A 663 -12.02 6.29 0.85
N LEU A 664 -12.15 5.21 0.08
CA LEU A 664 -11.74 5.17 -1.32
C LEU A 664 -12.52 6.16 -2.20
N LYS A 665 -13.80 6.41 -1.93
CA LYS A 665 -14.58 7.38 -2.70
C LYS A 665 -14.01 8.80 -2.61
N TYR A 666 -13.51 9.20 -1.44
CA TYR A 666 -12.85 10.48 -1.25
C TYR A 666 -11.44 10.48 -1.88
N ASP A 667 -10.68 9.41 -1.67
CA ASP A 667 -9.33 9.28 -2.25
C ASP A 667 -9.35 9.23 -3.78
N ASN A 668 -10.38 8.66 -4.40
CA ASN A 668 -10.53 8.65 -5.86
C ASN A 668 -10.55 10.07 -6.45
N VAL A 669 -11.18 11.04 -5.78
CA VAL A 669 -11.21 12.44 -6.25
C VAL A 669 -9.78 13.01 -6.29
N MET A 670 -9.02 12.82 -5.21
CA MET A 670 -7.62 13.24 -5.16
C MET A 670 -6.76 12.45 -6.15
N ASN A 671 -7.05 11.16 -6.35
CA ASN A 671 -6.32 10.32 -7.29
C ASN A 671 -6.49 10.74 -8.74
N ASP A 672 -7.69 11.16 -9.13
CA ASP A 672 -7.94 11.65 -10.49
C ASP A 672 -7.13 12.94 -10.75
N GLN A 673 -7.09 13.84 -9.78
CA GLN A 673 -6.26 15.05 -9.85
C GLN A 673 -4.76 14.71 -9.84
N ARG A 674 -4.33 13.75 -8.99
CA ARG A 674 -2.94 13.26 -8.95
C ARG A 674 -2.48 12.71 -10.29
N LYS A 675 -3.33 11.94 -10.97
CA LYS A 675 -3.01 11.43 -12.31
C LYS A 675 -2.74 12.56 -13.29
N VAL A 676 -3.61 13.57 -13.31
CA VAL A 676 -3.44 14.73 -14.19
C VAL A 676 -2.12 15.45 -13.89
N VAL A 677 -1.84 15.74 -12.62
CA VAL A 677 -0.60 16.43 -12.21
C VAL A 677 0.64 15.59 -12.55
N PHE A 678 0.64 14.30 -12.24
CA PHE A 678 1.79 13.44 -12.50
C PHE A 678 2.01 13.16 -14.00
N GLU A 679 0.94 13.08 -14.79
CA GLU A 679 1.04 12.95 -16.26
C GLU A 679 1.60 14.24 -16.86
N GLN A 680 1.09 15.41 -16.48
CA GLN A 680 1.64 16.70 -16.92
C GLN A 680 3.10 16.87 -16.50
N ARG A 681 3.43 16.49 -15.27
CA ARG A 681 4.79 16.56 -14.75
C ARG A 681 5.75 15.69 -15.58
N ARG A 682 5.34 14.49 -15.93
CA ARG A 682 6.13 13.58 -16.79
C ARG A 682 6.26 14.11 -18.22
N GLU A 683 5.20 14.73 -18.75
CA GLU A 683 5.22 15.38 -20.06
C GLU A 683 6.26 16.51 -20.07
N PHE A 684 6.22 17.40 -19.08
CA PHE A 684 7.20 18.50 -18.95
C PHE A 684 8.65 17.99 -18.78
N MET A 685 8.87 16.91 -18.04
CA MET A 685 10.20 16.30 -17.93
C MET A 685 10.68 15.70 -19.26
N GLY A 686 9.79 15.12 -20.06
CA GLY A 686 10.10 14.42 -21.31
C GLY A 686 10.29 15.34 -22.51
N GLU A 687 9.72 16.54 -22.51
CA GLU A 687 9.85 17.50 -23.59
C GLU A 687 11.26 18.11 -23.65
N GLU A 688 11.79 18.34 -24.84
CA GLU A 688 13.06 19.08 -25.00
C GLU A 688 12.91 20.54 -24.57
N SER A 689 11.76 21.17 -24.87
CA SER A 689 11.42 22.54 -24.49
C SER A 689 9.97 22.65 -24.07
N VAL A 690 9.73 23.32 -22.95
CA VAL A 690 8.38 23.65 -22.45
C VAL A 690 7.93 25.04 -22.87
N ARG A 691 8.63 25.66 -23.84
CA ARG A 691 8.40 27.04 -24.26
C ARG A 691 6.96 27.29 -24.71
N ASP A 692 6.40 26.42 -25.55
CA ASP A 692 5.03 26.58 -26.05
C ASP A 692 4.02 26.61 -24.89
N THR A 693 4.25 25.76 -23.86
CA THR A 693 3.42 25.74 -22.65
C THR A 693 3.55 27.03 -21.84
N ILE A 694 4.77 27.59 -21.72
CA ILE A 694 5.00 28.86 -21.03
C ILE A 694 4.35 30.01 -21.77
N ASP A 695 4.43 30.03 -23.10
CA ASP A 695 3.80 31.07 -23.91
C ASP A 695 2.26 31.00 -23.78
N GLU A 696 1.65 29.81 -23.81
CA GLU A 696 0.22 29.63 -23.56
C GLU A 696 -0.20 30.05 -22.12
N MET A 697 0.64 29.76 -21.13
CA MET A 697 0.38 30.22 -19.74
C MET A 697 0.40 31.74 -19.64
N ARG A 698 1.37 32.40 -20.28
CA ARG A 698 1.49 33.87 -20.29
C ARG A 698 0.30 34.52 -21.00
N GLU A 699 -0.11 33.98 -22.16
CA GLU A 699 -1.31 34.42 -22.89
C GLU A 699 -2.55 34.32 -21.99
N SER A 700 -2.77 33.16 -21.38
CA SER A 700 -3.89 32.95 -20.45
C SER A 700 -3.87 33.93 -19.26
N VAL A 701 -2.68 34.22 -18.71
CA VAL A 701 -2.57 35.17 -17.60
C VAL A 701 -2.93 36.59 -18.05
N VAL A 702 -2.51 37.03 -19.24
CA VAL A 702 -2.91 38.33 -19.82
C VAL A 702 -4.43 38.39 -20.00
N ASP A 703 -5.02 37.34 -20.57
CA ASP A 703 -6.46 37.23 -20.74
C ASP A 703 -7.23 37.33 -19.42
N ASP A 704 -6.79 36.56 -18.41
CA ASP A 704 -7.41 36.55 -17.09
C ASP A 704 -7.27 37.90 -16.36
N VAL A 705 -6.13 38.56 -16.48
CA VAL A 705 -5.89 39.88 -15.88
C VAL A 705 -6.77 40.96 -16.55
N VAL A 706 -6.85 40.95 -17.88
CA VAL A 706 -7.73 41.87 -18.60
C VAL A 706 -9.19 41.61 -18.24
N ALA A 707 -9.65 40.37 -18.25
CA ALA A 707 -11.04 40.02 -17.96
C ALA A 707 -11.48 40.40 -16.53
N ARG A 708 -10.55 40.35 -15.55
CA ARG A 708 -10.84 40.77 -14.15
C ARG A 708 -11.11 42.26 -14.00
N HIS A 709 -10.44 43.09 -14.78
CA HIS A 709 -10.47 44.55 -14.66
C HIS A 709 -11.29 45.21 -15.75
N ILE A 710 -11.45 44.54 -16.87
CA ILE A 710 -12.24 45.04 -18.02
C ILE A 710 -13.36 44.01 -18.29
N PRO A 711 -14.56 44.23 -17.77
CA PRO A 711 -15.71 43.38 -18.05
C PRO A 711 -16.01 43.37 -19.57
N ALA A 712 -16.38 42.23 -20.13
CA ALA A 712 -16.75 42.11 -21.53
C ALA A 712 -17.87 43.08 -21.89
N ASP A 713 -17.77 43.71 -23.03
CA ASP A 713 -18.72 44.69 -23.55
C ASP A 713 -18.91 45.96 -22.67
N ALA A 714 -17.98 46.21 -21.71
CA ALA A 714 -18.04 47.38 -20.85
C ALA A 714 -17.44 48.64 -21.55
N TYR A 715 -18.02 49.80 -21.30
CA TYR A 715 -17.41 51.07 -21.78
C TYR A 715 -16.14 51.38 -20.99
N PRO A 716 -15.16 52.10 -21.60
CA PRO A 716 -13.89 52.43 -20.94
C PRO A 716 -14.02 53.14 -19.61
N GLU A 717 -15.12 53.87 -19.34
CA GLU A 717 -15.39 54.52 -18.07
C GLU A 717 -15.74 53.54 -16.93
N GLN A 718 -16.05 52.31 -17.27
CA GLN A 718 -16.37 51.25 -16.31
C GLN A 718 -15.17 50.36 -16.02
N TRP A 719 -14.05 50.55 -16.68
CA TRP A 719 -12.86 49.77 -16.54
C TRP A 719 -12.10 50.14 -15.26
N ASP A 720 -11.63 49.12 -14.50
CA ASP A 720 -10.70 49.36 -13.40
C ASP A 720 -9.25 49.42 -13.93
N VAL A 721 -8.94 50.50 -14.61
CA VAL A 721 -7.63 50.73 -15.24
C VAL A 721 -6.49 50.80 -14.21
N THR A 722 -6.79 51.31 -13.01
CA THR A 722 -5.79 51.42 -11.94
C THR A 722 -5.43 50.06 -11.36
N GLY A 723 -6.44 49.22 -11.16
CA GLY A 723 -6.25 47.83 -10.76
C GLY A 723 -5.49 47.03 -11.83
N LEU A 724 -5.84 47.23 -13.10
CA LEU A 724 -5.15 46.60 -14.23
C LEU A 724 -3.67 46.99 -14.27
N ASP A 725 -3.31 48.25 -14.16
CA ASP A 725 -1.91 48.72 -14.14
C ASP A 725 -1.12 48.08 -12.99
N ALA A 726 -1.72 48.06 -11.79
CA ALA A 726 -1.10 47.44 -10.62
C ALA A 726 -0.86 45.94 -10.80
N GLU A 727 -1.81 45.23 -11.39
CA GLU A 727 -1.73 43.80 -11.59
C GLU A 727 -0.78 43.42 -12.74
N VAL A 728 -0.73 44.17 -13.82
CA VAL A 728 0.23 44.07 -14.89
C VAL A 728 1.67 44.22 -14.38
N ARG A 729 1.93 45.23 -13.51
CA ARG A 729 3.23 45.38 -12.85
C ARG A 729 3.54 44.19 -11.93
N ARG A 730 2.52 43.75 -11.19
CA ARG A 730 2.67 42.61 -10.23
C ARG A 730 2.92 41.29 -10.89
N LEU A 731 2.22 40.94 -11.96
CA LEU A 731 2.30 39.63 -12.60
C LEU A 731 3.28 39.62 -13.77
N LEU A 732 3.21 40.58 -14.66
CA LEU A 732 4.00 40.61 -15.90
C LEU A 732 5.29 41.41 -15.78
N ASN A 733 5.49 42.14 -14.65
CA ASN A 733 6.67 42.99 -14.45
C ASN A 733 6.90 43.96 -15.62
N LEU A 734 5.82 44.49 -16.14
CA LEU A 734 5.81 45.47 -17.26
C LEU A 734 5.52 46.88 -16.74
N ASP A 735 6.27 47.83 -17.24
CA ASP A 735 5.99 49.26 -17.05
C ASP A 735 5.49 49.86 -18.41
N VAL A 736 4.22 49.64 -18.66
CA VAL A 736 3.54 50.07 -19.89
C VAL A 736 2.43 51.09 -19.54
N PRO A 737 2.15 52.07 -20.41
CA PRO A 737 1.24 53.16 -20.09
C PRO A 737 -0.24 52.71 -20.23
N VAL A 738 -0.67 51.69 -19.48
CA VAL A 738 -2.06 51.13 -19.50
C VAL A 738 -3.09 52.23 -19.29
N ILE A 739 -2.81 53.16 -18.38
CA ILE A 739 -3.71 54.29 -18.04
C ILE A 739 -3.90 55.26 -19.23
N ASP A 740 -2.87 55.43 -20.06
CA ASP A 740 -2.94 56.31 -21.20
C ASP A 740 -3.60 55.59 -22.40
N TRP A 741 -3.36 54.32 -22.57
CA TRP A 741 -4.07 53.50 -23.57
C TRP A 741 -5.59 53.52 -23.36
N ALA A 742 -6.04 53.42 -22.11
CA ALA A 742 -7.46 53.41 -21.78
C ALA A 742 -8.17 54.76 -22.06
N LYS A 743 -7.40 55.86 -22.29
CA LYS A 743 -7.93 57.16 -22.65
C LYS A 743 -8.04 57.39 -24.17
N GLU A 744 -7.54 56.46 -24.96
CA GLU A 744 -7.59 56.54 -26.43
C GLU A 744 -9.03 56.41 -26.91
N GLU A 745 -9.43 57.26 -27.84
CA GLU A 745 -10.79 57.28 -28.37
C GLU A 745 -11.04 56.04 -29.22
N GLY A 746 -12.02 55.20 -28.80
CA GLY A 746 -12.38 54.00 -29.53
C GLY A 746 -11.62 52.74 -29.13
N ILE A 747 -10.82 52.74 -28.01
CA ILE A 747 -10.11 51.57 -27.51
C ILE A 747 -11.10 50.46 -27.11
N ALA A 748 -10.83 49.24 -27.54
CA ALA A 748 -11.62 48.07 -27.15
C ALA A 748 -10.80 47.16 -26.20
N ASP A 749 -11.49 46.31 -25.47
CA ASP A 749 -10.88 45.33 -24.59
C ASP A 749 -9.94 44.36 -25.35
N GLU A 750 -10.30 43.96 -26.57
CA GLU A 750 -9.45 43.16 -27.46
C GLU A 750 -8.14 43.86 -27.78
N GLU A 751 -8.16 45.17 -28.11
CA GLU A 751 -6.95 45.89 -28.41
C GLU A 751 -6.06 46.10 -27.18
N MET A 752 -6.64 46.27 -25.99
CA MET A 752 -5.92 46.33 -24.73
C MET A 752 -5.19 45.01 -24.47
N ARG A 753 -5.86 43.90 -24.73
CA ARG A 753 -5.32 42.54 -24.61
C ARG A 753 -4.15 42.32 -25.57
N GLU A 754 -4.34 42.63 -26.87
CA GLU A 754 -3.31 42.50 -27.89
C GLU A 754 -2.06 43.31 -27.58
N ARG A 755 -2.22 44.54 -27.09
CA ARG A 755 -1.08 45.39 -26.70
C ARG A 755 -0.33 44.86 -25.50
N LEU A 756 -1.05 44.36 -24.48
CA LEU A 756 -0.45 43.74 -23.30
C LEU A 756 0.25 42.44 -23.66
N GLN A 757 -0.38 41.61 -24.48
CA GLN A 757 0.22 40.36 -24.96
C GLN A 757 1.53 40.61 -25.70
N LYS A 758 1.51 41.55 -26.65
CA LYS A 758 2.69 41.93 -27.41
C LYS A 758 3.81 42.47 -26.53
N ALA A 759 3.49 43.33 -25.57
CA ALA A 759 4.47 43.87 -24.62
C ALA A 759 5.07 42.78 -23.71
N ALA A 760 4.26 41.79 -23.29
CA ALA A 760 4.70 40.67 -22.50
C ALA A 760 5.62 39.76 -23.32
N ASP A 761 5.29 39.47 -24.58
CA ASP A 761 6.08 38.64 -25.47
C ASP A 761 7.42 39.28 -25.82
N GLU A 762 7.42 40.59 -26.15
CA GLU A 762 8.65 41.34 -26.44
C GLU A 762 9.58 41.39 -25.21
N SER A 763 9.04 41.64 -24.02
CA SER A 763 9.80 41.68 -22.77
C SER A 763 10.40 40.30 -22.45
N TYR A 764 9.63 39.25 -22.65
CA TYR A 764 10.08 37.87 -22.41
C TYR A 764 11.14 37.44 -23.42
N GLN A 765 10.95 37.72 -24.72
CA GLN A 765 11.92 37.43 -25.76
C GLN A 765 13.27 38.14 -25.52
N ALA A 766 13.23 39.37 -25.07
CA ALA A 766 14.44 40.12 -24.73
C ALA A 766 15.25 39.42 -23.60
N ARG A 767 14.57 38.78 -22.64
CA ARG A 767 15.22 37.98 -21.57
C ARG A 767 15.84 36.70 -22.13
N VAL A 768 15.15 36.04 -23.06
CA VAL A 768 15.68 34.84 -23.74
C VAL A 768 16.92 35.19 -24.53
N ASP A 769 16.90 36.30 -25.28
CA ASP A 769 18.05 36.75 -26.08
C ASP A 769 19.26 37.12 -25.19
N LYS A 770 18.98 37.68 -23.98
CA LYS A 770 20.01 38.04 -23.01
C LYS A 770 20.71 36.81 -22.41
N ASN A 771 19.98 35.72 -22.15
CA ASN A 771 20.45 34.60 -21.35
C ASN A 771 20.81 33.34 -22.17
N SER A 772 20.61 33.33 -23.46
CA SER A 772 20.64 32.21 -24.38
C SER A 772 19.45 31.24 -24.27
N ALA A 773 19.02 30.70 -25.42
CA ALA A 773 17.86 29.82 -25.48
C ALA A 773 18.03 28.53 -24.62
N GLN A 774 19.23 27.94 -24.60
CA GLN A 774 19.50 26.71 -23.81
C GLN A 774 19.35 26.92 -22.29
N VAL A 775 19.88 28.04 -21.79
CA VAL A 775 19.77 28.35 -20.35
C VAL A 775 18.32 28.65 -19.98
N MET A 776 17.61 29.40 -20.83
CA MET A 776 16.20 29.70 -20.56
C MET A 776 15.32 28.44 -20.61
N THR A 777 15.55 27.51 -21.55
CA THR A 777 14.84 26.21 -21.57
C THR A 777 15.01 25.42 -20.27
N TYR A 778 16.21 25.43 -19.71
CA TYR A 778 16.46 24.80 -18.40
C TYR A 778 15.72 25.51 -17.26
N VAL A 779 15.81 26.86 -17.22
CA VAL A 779 15.13 27.67 -16.19
C VAL A 779 13.63 27.53 -16.27
N GLU A 780 13.05 27.60 -17.47
CA GLU A 780 11.61 27.41 -17.72
C GLU A 780 11.12 26.08 -17.15
N LYS A 781 11.84 24.99 -17.45
CA LYS A 781 11.49 23.65 -16.96
C LYS A 781 11.59 23.55 -15.45
N GLN A 782 12.64 24.12 -14.85
CA GLN A 782 12.81 24.10 -13.37
C GLN A 782 11.73 24.92 -12.66
N VAL A 783 11.46 26.15 -13.13
CA VAL A 783 10.42 27.02 -12.54
C VAL A 783 9.05 26.35 -12.64
N LEU A 784 8.73 25.76 -13.79
CA LEU A 784 7.43 25.09 -14.00
C LEU A 784 7.26 23.90 -13.06
N LEU A 785 8.27 22.99 -12.99
CA LEU A 785 8.19 21.82 -12.14
C LEU A 785 8.17 22.17 -10.64
N GLN A 786 9.00 23.12 -10.20
CA GLN A 786 9.04 23.54 -8.80
C GLN A 786 7.72 24.22 -8.36
N SER A 787 7.17 25.09 -9.21
CA SER A 787 5.89 25.74 -8.92
C SER A 787 4.74 24.73 -8.86
N LEU A 788 4.71 23.76 -9.79
CA LEU A 788 3.71 22.70 -9.79
C LEU A 788 3.81 21.84 -8.52
N ASP A 789 5.02 21.44 -8.13
CA ASP A 789 5.25 20.61 -6.94
C ASP A 789 4.87 21.34 -5.65
N GLN A 790 5.17 22.64 -5.55
CA GLN A 790 4.80 23.45 -4.40
C GLN A 790 3.28 23.56 -4.27
N LEU A 791 2.61 23.97 -5.34
CA LEU A 791 1.15 24.16 -5.35
C LEU A 791 0.40 22.83 -5.15
N TRP A 792 0.94 21.74 -5.70
CA TRP A 792 0.36 20.40 -5.49
C TRP A 792 0.44 19.95 -4.02
N ARG A 793 1.56 20.19 -3.34
CA ARG A 793 1.70 19.91 -1.90
C ARG A 793 0.69 20.70 -1.05
N GLU A 794 0.58 22.01 -1.33
CA GLU A 794 -0.40 22.86 -0.64
C GLU A 794 -1.85 22.37 -0.89
N HIS A 795 -2.12 21.93 -2.10
CA HIS A 795 -3.43 21.42 -2.49
C HIS A 795 -3.80 20.10 -1.78
N ILE A 796 -2.86 19.15 -1.67
CA ILE A 796 -3.08 17.90 -0.91
C ILE A 796 -3.51 18.21 0.53
N VAL A 797 -2.79 19.10 1.21
CA VAL A 797 -3.12 19.52 2.58
C VAL A 797 -4.51 20.16 2.65
N THR A 798 -4.84 21.02 1.69
CA THR A 798 -6.16 21.67 1.63
C THR A 798 -7.27 20.63 1.45
N LEU A 799 -7.07 19.62 0.60
CA LEU A 799 -8.03 18.53 0.40
C LEU A 799 -8.19 17.64 1.64
N GLU A 800 -7.11 17.39 2.37
CA GLU A 800 -7.17 16.64 3.64
C GLU A 800 -8.00 17.41 4.69
N HIS A 801 -7.76 18.72 4.84
CA HIS A 801 -8.57 19.56 5.73
C HIS A 801 -10.03 19.59 5.29
N LEU A 802 -10.30 19.77 4.00
CA LEU A 802 -11.66 19.73 3.46
C LEU A 802 -12.37 18.41 3.80
N ARG A 803 -11.68 17.28 3.65
CA ARG A 803 -12.23 15.94 3.96
C ARG A 803 -12.66 15.82 5.43
N GLN A 804 -11.94 16.43 6.36
CA GLN A 804 -12.25 16.38 7.78
C GLN A 804 -13.53 17.20 8.11
N VAL A 805 -13.72 18.33 7.45
CA VAL A 805 -14.83 19.26 7.75
C VAL A 805 -16.08 19.01 6.92
N ILE A 806 -15.98 18.41 5.74
CA ILE A 806 -17.09 18.26 4.80
C ILE A 806 -18.24 17.41 5.36
N GLY A 807 -17.95 16.50 6.30
CA GLY A 807 -18.95 15.68 6.96
C GLY A 807 -20.05 16.45 7.69
N TRP A 808 -19.74 17.65 8.18
CA TRP A 808 -20.70 18.52 8.86
C TRP A 808 -21.81 19.00 7.94
N ARG A 809 -21.59 19.09 6.64
CA ARG A 809 -22.61 19.47 5.65
C ARG A 809 -23.74 18.45 5.51
N GLY A 810 -23.52 17.20 5.98
CA GLY A 810 -24.57 16.21 6.10
C GLY A 810 -25.71 16.63 7.04
N MET A 811 -25.44 17.50 8.03
CA MET A 811 -26.47 18.06 8.91
C MET A 811 -27.42 18.98 8.14
N ALA A 812 -26.97 19.62 7.07
CA ALA A 812 -27.80 20.44 6.17
C ALA A 812 -28.49 19.63 5.05
N GLN A 813 -28.58 18.30 5.20
CA GLN A 813 -29.18 17.36 4.22
C GLN A 813 -28.48 17.36 2.84
N ARG A 814 -27.24 17.82 2.75
CA ARG A 814 -26.42 17.72 1.55
C ARG A 814 -25.59 16.44 1.60
N ASP A 815 -25.36 15.82 0.43
CA ASP A 815 -24.44 14.67 0.33
C ASP A 815 -22.99 15.14 0.47
N PRO A 816 -22.28 14.78 1.57
CA PRO A 816 -20.91 15.23 1.80
C PRO A 816 -19.93 14.87 0.68
N LEU A 817 -20.15 13.72 0.02
CA LEU A 817 -19.28 13.29 -1.08
C LEU A 817 -19.44 14.18 -2.32
N ASN A 818 -20.67 14.56 -2.67
CA ASN A 818 -20.93 15.43 -3.82
C ASN A 818 -20.41 16.86 -3.56
N GLU A 819 -20.58 17.37 -2.34
CA GLU A 819 -20.02 18.65 -1.93
C GLU A 819 -18.47 18.61 -2.01
N TYR A 820 -17.86 17.53 -1.48
CA TYR A 820 -16.41 17.34 -1.56
C TYR A 820 -15.90 17.33 -3.01
N LYS A 821 -16.59 16.62 -3.91
CA LYS A 821 -16.21 16.58 -5.34
C LYS A 821 -16.26 17.96 -5.97
N SER A 822 -17.34 18.72 -5.70
CA SER A 822 -17.52 20.05 -6.25
C SER A 822 -16.45 21.03 -5.76
N GLU A 823 -16.18 21.04 -4.45
CA GLU A 823 -15.17 21.93 -3.88
C GLU A 823 -13.75 21.53 -4.26
N ALA A 824 -13.44 20.23 -4.25
CA ALA A 824 -12.15 19.74 -4.70
C ALA A 824 -11.86 20.09 -6.16
N PHE A 825 -12.90 20.09 -7.01
CA PHE A 825 -12.77 20.53 -8.40
C PHE A 825 -12.46 22.03 -8.50
N GLN A 826 -13.18 22.87 -7.77
CA GLN A 826 -12.94 24.32 -7.74
C GLN A 826 -11.55 24.65 -7.20
N LEU A 827 -11.11 23.96 -6.14
CA LEU A 827 -9.77 24.12 -5.58
C LEU A 827 -8.69 23.71 -6.60
N PHE A 828 -8.94 22.69 -7.39
CA PHE A 828 -8.02 22.23 -8.44
C PHE A 828 -7.96 23.22 -9.62
N GLU A 829 -9.09 23.74 -10.08
CA GLU A 829 -9.11 24.82 -11.07
C GLU A 829 -8.34 26.04 -10.57
N GLY A 830 -8.54 26.42 -9.31
CA GLY A 830 -7.78 27.51 -8.67
C GLY A 830 -6.29 27.20 -8.57
N LEU A 831 -5.87 25.94 -8.39
CA LEU A 831 -4.45 25.54 -8.43
C LEU A 831 -3.87 25.79 -9.83
N ILE A 832 -4.55 25.38 -10.89
CA ILE A 832 -4.08 25.56 -12.28
C ILE A 832 -3.98 27.06 -12.62
N GLY A 833 -4.95 27.88 -12.19
CA GLY A 833 -4.88 29.32 -12.33
C GLY A 833 -3.65 29.93 -11.63
N ARG A 834 -3.44 29.58 -10.36
CA ARG A 834 -2.26 30.01 -9.59
C ARG A 834 -0.94 29.53 -10.21
N LEU A 835 -0.90 28.32 -10.77
CA LEU A 835 0.29 27.81 -11.45
C LEU A 835 0.67 28.72 -12.62
N ARG A 836 -0.30 29.07 -13.47
CA ARG A 836 -0.07 29.98 -14.60
C ARG A 836 0.44 31.35 -14.15
N GLU A 837 -0.21 31.96 -13.14
CA GLU A 837 0.21 33.24 -12.58
C GLU A 837 1.61 33.18 -11.97
N GLN A 838 1.89 32.15 -11.15
CA GLN A 838 3.17 32.01 -10.45
C GLN A 838 4.33 31.78 -11.42
N VAL A 839 4.16 30.88 -12.37
CA VAL A 839 5.18 30.59 -13.40
C VAL A 839 5.45 31.83 -14.24
N THR A 840 4.40 32.49 -14.73
CA THR A 840 4.52 33.73 -15.51
C THR A 840 5.24 34.80 -14.69
N ALA A 841 4.81 35.06 -13.46
CA ALA A 841 5.38 36.11 -12.63
C ALA A 841 6.86 35.85 -12.27
N GLN A 842 7.24 34.59 -12.05
CA GLN A 842 8.63 34.22 -11.79
C GLN A 842 9.49 34.38 -13.04
N LEU A 843 9.05 33.88 -14.18
CA LEU A 843 9.81 33.95 -15.43
C LEU A 843 9.95 35.37 -15.96
N MET A 844 8.92 36.23 -15.77
CA MET A 844 8.98 37.64 -16.10
C MET A 844 9.90 38.48 -15.18
N ARG A 845 10.42 37.91 -14.10
CA ARG A 845 11.37 38.54 -13.16
C ARG A 845 12.71 37.87 -13.10
N VAL A 846 12.84 36.65 -13.69
CA VAL A 846 14.05 35.83 -13.55
C VAL A 846 15.29 36.59 -14.06
N GLU A 847 16.30 36.65 -13.21
CA GLU A 847 17.65 37.11 -13.57
C GLU A 847 18.58 35.92 -13.38
N VAL A 848 19.17 35.45 -14.48
CA VAL A 848 20.08 34.31 -14.45
C VAL A 848 21.46 34.79 -13.97
N VAL A 849 21.81 34.34 -12.77
CA VAL A 849 23.17 34.53 -12.24
C VAL A 849 23.96 33.27 -12.52
N TYR A 850 25.08 33.39 -13.28
CA TYR A 850 25.92 32.25 -13.65
C TYR A 850 26.75 31.76 -12.45
N GLN A 851 26.10 31.31 -11.38
CA GLN A 851 26.69 30.44 -10.38
C GLN A 851 26.09 29.06 -10.61
N ARG A 852 26.94 28.03 -10.59
CA ARG A 852 26.43 26.63 -10.71
C ARG A 852 25.40 26.43 -9.59
N PRO A 853 24.13 26.24 -9.89
CA PRO A 853 23.13 26.02 -8.83
C PRO A 853 23.56 24.75 -8.07
N PRO A 854 23.44 24.71 -6.75
CA PRO A 854 23.37 23.42 -6.09
C PRO A 854 22.23 22.63 -6.72
N GLU A 855 22.45 21.38 -7.05
CA GLU A 855 21.33 20.48 -7.41
C GLU A 855 20.28 20.62 -6.33
N PRO A 856 18.99 20.78 -6.66
CA PRO A 856 17.95 20.86 -5.66
C PRO A 856 18.00 19.55 -4.87
N GLU A 857 18.50 19.63 -3.66
CA GLU A 857 18.44 18.53 -2.71
C GLU A 857 16.94 18.27 -2.45
N LEU A 858 16.51 17.04 -2.68
CA LEU A 858 15.19 16.63 -2.22
C LEU A 858 15.16 16.83 -0.70
N PRO A 859 14.08 17.39 -0.14
CA PRO A 859 13.96 17.50 1.31
C PRO A 859 14.14 16.12 1.95
N GLU A 860 14.68 16.09 3.17
CA GLU A 860 14.72 14.83 3.92
C GLU A 860 13.32 14.23 3.94
N MET A 861 13.19 13.04 3.38
CA MET A 861 11.92 12.37 3.18
C MET A 861 11.83 11.18 4.12
N GLU A 862 10.74 11.12 4.88
CA GLU A 862 10.41 9.96 5.70
C GLU A 862 9.22 9.22 5.06
N ALA A 863 9.36 7.90 4.96
CA ALA A 863 8.30 7.04 4.47
C ALA A 863 7.50 6.51 5.66
N HIS A 864 6.18 6.60 5.60
CA HIS A 864 5.29 6.16 6.66
C HIS A 864 4.22 5.22 6.13
N HIS A 865 4.06 4.11 6.83
CA HIS A 865 2.93 3.21 6.66
C HIS A 865 2.50 2.67 8.02
N ALA A 866 1.35 3.12 8.50
CA ALA A 866 0.83 2.67 9.79
C ALA A 866 0.15 1.30 9.63
N ASP A 867 0.57 0.32 10.41
CA ASP A 867 -0.14 -0.96 10.53
C ASP A 867 -1.58 -0.69 10.98
N PRO A 868 -2.58 -1.13 10.24
CA PRO A 868 -3.98 -0.84 10.53
C PRO A 868 -4.50 -1.53 11.79
N VAL A 869 -3.76 -2.49 12.36
CA VAL A 869 -4.14 -3.24 13.56
C VAL A 869 -3.43 -2.69 14.80
N THR A 870 -2.12 -2.40 14.69
CA THR A 870 -1.31 -1.93 15.83
C THR A 870 -1.18 -0.42 15.87
N GLY A 871 -1.41 0.28 14.75
CA GLY A 871 -1.14 1.71 14.60
C GLY A 871 0.34 2.07 14.62
N GLU A 872 1.24 1.08 14.56
CA GLU A 872 2.68 1.29 14.51
C GLU A 872 3.11 1.62 13.08
N ASP A 873 4.06 2.55 12.96
CA ASP A 873 4.66 2.87 11.65
C ASP A 873 5.69 1.81 11.30
N GLU A 874 5.37 0.94 10.35
CA GLU A 874 6.23 -0.16 9.91
C GLU A 874 7.57 0.32 9.36
N MET A 875 7.65 1.58 8.90
CA MET A 875 8.87 2.15 8.33
C MET A 875 9.76 2.82 9.37
N ALA A 876 9.25 3.13 10.57
CA ALA A 876 10.02 3.78 11.64
C ALA A 876 11.07 2.86 12.31
N ALA A 877 10.96 1.55 12.13
CA ALA A 877 11.90 0.56 12.69
C ALA A 877 13.23 0.46 11.92
N GLY A 878 13.29 1.01 10.70
CA GLY A 878 14.51 1.09 9.89
C GLY A 878 15.08 2.51 9.96
N GLY A 879 16.18 2.68 10.68
CA GLY A 879 16.79 3.97 10.96
C GLY A 879 16.94 4.89 9.75
N THR A 880 16.86 6.18 10.00
CA THR A 880 17.08 7.29 9.08
C THR A 880 18.28 7.03 8.17
N THR A 881 18.02 6.67 6.93
CA THR A 881 19.06 6.71 5.90
C THR A 881 19.07 8.09 5.28
N GLY A 882 19.93 8.95 5.79
CA GLY A 882 20.29 10.16 5.09
C GLY A 882 20.87 9.83 3.72
N LEU A 883 20.16 10.19 2.67
CA LEU A 883 20.62 10.07 1.29
C LEU A 883 21.71 11.12 1.03
N GLY A 884 22.94 10.73 1.32
CA GLY A 884 24.12 11.46 0.87
C GLY A 884 24.36 11.23 -0.62
N SER A 885 24.44 12.29 -1.37
CA SER A 885 24.78 12.28 -2.79
C SER A 885 26.19 11.78 -3.02
N PRO A 886 26.41 10.92 -3.99
CA PRO A 886 27.71 10.85 -4.67
C PRO A 886 27.61 11.41 -6.09
N GLY A 887 28.59 12.25 -6.39
CA GLY A 887 28.69 12.92 -7.68
C GLY A 887 29.05 12.05 -8.87
N ALA A 888 28.59 12.52 -9.96
CA ALA A 888 29.04 12.50 -11.34
C ALA A 888 29.97 11.41 -11.87
N ALA A 889 29.56 10.76 -12.91
CA ALA A 889 30.10 10.87 -14.28
C ALA A 889 29.66 9.71 -15.18
N GLY A 890 29.19 10.05 -16.33
CA GLY A 890 29.57 9.33 -17.56
C GLY A 890 28.51 8.54 -18.31
N ALA A 891 28.26 9.04 -19.51
CA ALA A 891 27.95 8.36 -20.75
C ALA A 891 26.47 8.05 -21.07
N ALA A 892 25.98 8.86 -21.98
CA ALA A 892 24.81 8.66 -22.81
C ALA A 892 24.88 7.39 -23.65
N ALA A 893 23.83 6.58 -23.62
CA ALA A 893 23.51 5.64 -24.67
C ALA A 893 22.00 5.78 -24.97
N GLY A 894 21.70 6.09 -26.23
CA GLY A 894 20.37 6.45 -26.68
C GLY A 894 19.34 5.34 -26.53
N VAL A 895 18.14 5.73 -26.13
CA VAL A 895 16.95 4.88 -26.16
C VAL A 895 16.16 5.20 -27.43
N GLY A 896 15.98 4.17 -28.26
CA GLY A 896 15.31 4.23 -29.54
C GLY A 896 13.87 4.66 -29.43
N ALA A 897 13.49 5.55 -30.34
CA ALA A 897 12.11 5.95 -30.57
C ALA A 897 11.25 4.75 -30.99
N ILE A 898 10.10 4.60 -30.35
CA ILE A 898 9.06 3.63 -30.75
C ILE A 898 8.46 4.11 -32.07
N ALA A 899 8.53 3.24 -33.07
CA ALA A 899 8.08 3.50 -34.45
C ALA A 899 6.61 3.95 -34.48
N THR A 900 6.38 5.07 -35.12
CA THR A 900 5.08 5.68 -35.45
C THR A 900 4.42 5.08 -36.71
N GLU A 901 4.81 3.90 -37.13
CA GLU A 901 4.30 3.26 -38.34
C GLU A 901 3.12 2.34 -37.99
N ASN A 902 1.91 2.89 -38.14
CA ASN A 902 0.62 2.22 -38.47
C ASN A 902 -0.60 2.87 -37.81
N ARG A 903 -0.66 4.23 -37.78
CA ARG A 903 -1.86 4.93 -37.32
C ARG A 903 -2.72 5.27 -38.54
N ASP A 904 -3.93 4.74 -38.61
CA ASP A 904 -4.89 5.11 -39.69
C ASP A 904 -5.48 6.51 -39.40
N PRO A 905 -5.25 7.51 -40.24
CA PRO A 905 -5.74 8.87 -39.99
C PRO A 905 -7.27 8.98 -39.86
N THR A 906 -8.01 7.98 -40.36
CA THR A 906 -9.47 7.98 -40.38
C THR A 906 -10.12 7.21 -39.23
N ASP A 907 -9.36 6.37 -38.48
CA ASP A 907 -9.86 5.59 -37.36
C ASP A 907 -9.18 5.94 -36.04
N PRO A 908 -9.83 6.72 -35.15
CA PRO A 908 -9.28 7.12 -33.88
C PRO A 908 -8.87 5.97 -32.94
N ASN A 909 -9.45 4.77 -33.12
CA ASN A 909 -9.14 3.60 -32.27
C ASN A 909 -7.74 3.01 -32.57
N THR A 910 -7.16 3.32 -33.73
CA THR A 910 -5.82 2.86 -34.12
C THR A 910 -4.70 3.76 -33.66
N TRP A 911 -5.02 4.94 -33.09
CA TRP A 911 -4.01 5.95 -32.75
C TRP A 911 -3.23 5.64 -31.48
N GLY A 912 -3.78 4.80 -30.57
CA GLY A 912 -3.20 4.53 -29.28
C GLY A 912 -3.16 5.80 -28.40
N LYS A 913 -2.22 5.88 -27.47
CA LYS A 913 -1.96 7.11 -26.71
C LYS A 913 -1.24 8.11 -27.59
N VAL A 914 -1.89 9.21 -27.95
CA VAL A 914 -1.30 10.36 -28.65
C VAL A 914 -0.99 11.42 -27.63
N GLY A 915 0.25 11.92 -27.60
CA GLY A 915 0.64 13.02 -26.72
C GLY A 915 -0.13 14.31 -27.06
N ARG A 916 -0.53 15.08 -26.05
CA ARG A 916 -1.36 16.31 -26.25
C ARG A 916 -0.72 17.27 -27.24
N ASN A 917 0.61 17.37 -27.24
CA ASN A 917 1.37 18.27 -28.13
C ASN A 917 1.82 17.63 -29.45
N GLU A 918 1.60 16.32 -29.67
CA GLU A 918 1.89 15.67 -30.94
C GLU A 918 0.94 16.14 -32.05
N PRO A 919 1.41 16.16 -33.30
CA PRO A 919 0.52 16.38 -34.43
C PRO A 919 -0.62 15.38 -34.42
N CYS A 920 -1.85 15.86 -34.61
CA CYS A 920 -3.00 14.98 -34.59
C CYS A 920 -2.91 13.94 -35.71
N PRO A 921 -3.01 12.62 -35.42
CA PRO A 921 -2.91 11.57 -36.44
C PRO A 921 -3.95 11.67 -37.56
N CYS A 922 -5.03 12.46 -37.37
CA CYS A 922 -6.02 12.71 -38.42
C CYS A 922 -5.50 13.51 -39.62
N GLY A 923 -4.25 13.95 -39.65
CA GLY A 923 -3.66 14.70 -40.74
C GLY A 923 -4.07 16.17 -40.83
N SER A 924 -4.72 16.73 -39.80
CA SER A 924 -5.18 18.14 -39.81
C SER A 924 -4.05 19.16 -39.65
N GLY A 925 -2.82 18.74 -39.36
CA GLY A 925 -1.70 19.63 -39.08
C GLY A 925 -1.76 20.36 -37.74
N LYS A 926 -2.83 20.19 -36.95
CA LYS A 926 -2.97 20.76 -35.62
C LYS A 926 -2.43 19.80 -34.56
N LYS A 927 -1.98 20.32 -33.40
CA LYS A 927 -1.63 19.51 -32.23
C LYS A 927 -2.88 18.74 -31.77
N PHE A 928 -2.70 17.53 -31.20
CA PHE A 928 -3.81 16.66 -30.78
C PHE A 928 -4.78 17.39 -29.82
N LYS A 929 -4.26 18.15 -28.85
CA LYS A 929 -5.04 18.96 -27.92
C LYS A 929 -5.95 20.03 -28.55
N HIS A 930 -5.62 20.47 -29.77
CA HIS A 930 -6.40 21.47 -30.51
C HIS A 930 -7.23 20.84 -31.65
N CYS A 931 -7.35 19.52 -31.68
CA CYS A 931 -8.09 18.78 -32.66
C CYS A 931 -8.99 17.72 -31.99
N HIS A 932 -8.58 16.47 -31.92
CA HIS A 932 -9.37 15.38 -31.35
C HIS A 932 -9.17 15.23 -29.81
N GLY A 933 -8.17 15.86 -29.25
CA GLY A 933 -7.92 15.89 -27.82
C GLY A 933 -8.62 17.02 -27.05
N VAL A 934 -9.52 17.80 -27.67
CA VAL A 934 -10.28 18.89 -27.01
C VAL A 934 -11.31 18.37 -26.01
N LEU A 935 -11.71 17.10 -26.10
CA LEU A 935 -12.72 16.46 -25.24
C LEU A 935 -12.15 15.29 -24.42
N ALA A 936 -10.84 15.08 -24.41
CA ALA A 936 -10.18 14.01 -23.68
C ALA A 936 -9.50 14.53 -22.41
#